data_a0e22d3f1469905b48283ee98950ffb7
#
_entry.id   a0e22d3f1469905b48283ee98950ffb7
#
_cell.length_a   1.000
_cell.length_b   1.000
_cell.length_c   1.000
_cell.angle_alpha   90.00
_cell.angle_beta   90.00
_cell.angle_gamma   90.00
#
_symmetry.space_group_name_H-M   'P 1'
#
loop_
_entity.id
_entity.type
_entity.pdbx_description
1 polymer ?
#
loop_
_entity_poly.entity_id
_entity_poly.type
_entity_poly.pdbx_seq_one_letter_code
_entity_poly.pdbx_strand_id
1 'polypeptide(L)'
;MRFRRHAVALIFFLVLSILATYWPLFHAATHTGGYWTTDYYHFHWNFWWVRHALTTPGLNVYETNFVLFPATTNLAYHTLTLFWYPLWALLEPLVGTLVAMNVIFITAMTLTGYTAWLLLRREKVLDGLALAGASAYMLTPAMLLSVMLTNINYLSMFWLPVQILLWGQIAQNISQSKKALIWAIIQGCALYAMMMTDYTFLLFSAFLLIPYALLTLIEARAWSDRARLVAFGVLALVLMVVLLWFAGPLPHILTFDRSSLSPQPLKDAQGIPFPDGYFSRFATYDRKVTLGWFVLPVTLLTLIASLTVLRRRVRNSRRWFWLALVIVPLILSPGGSILIAGSEITMPFTAMFNLLNGMFRVPSRFGGLLILPAMIFVGRTWGVILMRSRELKIATSTLMILAVLVEAQLFAPMPIQPVTQPYDFYAKMGQEHGEPYDDYAVLEVPVAGGSGEAWVGEFRPMETQFYGMTHGKRMLNGSLARAPLVNFWYWLYDDPMLAWLGQRRYLEPENVESQLRERIFAWPIGYIVIHQDTIGRVGPTNQEIVGYFNTLPDLLCPVFVEGDAVVYRTAWHPDGCPDRIPPEIEPGTYQIDIGSIGDENFIGWGWHGPENIAGISVRWSGEYPQTQTYFDLPPGGYEISISAQAFHEPRTLRVLVNDSPLDEAVTVSTESLQTFTFTLPAEIVGDGKHLKLTLDYDGWVVPNDVNQSGDMRKLALMVDWIRFKDHP
;
A
#
# COMPACT_ATOMS: atom_id res chain seq x y z
N MET A 1 19.16 -20.86 -36.15
CA MET A 1 18.82 -21.76 -34.99
C MET A 1 18.91 -21.09 -33.60
N ARG A 2 19.95 -20.30 -33.30
CA ARG A 2 20.06 -19.67 -31.95
C ARG A 2 18.88 -18.75 -31.62
N PHE A 3 18.55 -17.79 -32.48
CA PHE A 3 17.44 -16.84 -32.28
C PHE A 3 16.11 -17.54 -32.00
N ARG A 4 15.76 -18.58 -32.78
CA ARG A 4 14.51 -19.34 -32.58
C ARG A 4 14.40 -19.98 -31.18
N ARG A 5 15.52 -20.47 -30.62
CA ARG A 5 15.53 -21.05 -29.27
C ARG A 5 15.28 -20.01 -28.19
N HIS A 6 15.85 -18.81 -28.33
CA HIS A 6 15.62 -17.71 -27.39
C HIS A 6 14.18 -17.22 -27.45
N ALA A 7 13.62 -17.06 -28.68
CA ALA A 7 12.21 -16.67 -28.83
C ALA A 7 11.26 -17.70 -28.21
N VAL A 8 11.50 -19.01 -28.46
CA VAL A 8 10.68 -20.08 -27.87
C VAL A 8 10.76 -20.08 -26.33
N ALA A 9 11.94 -19.90 -25.75
CA ALA A 9 12.10 -19.84 -24.31
C ALA A 9 11.40 -18.61 -23.70
N LEU A 10 11.53 -17.44 -24.34
CA LEU A 10 10.87 -16.21 -23.89
C LEU A 10 9.34 -16.36 -23.93
N ILE A 11 8.79 -16.87 -25.03
CA ILE A 11 7.35 -17.14 -25.17
C ILE A 11 6.90 -18.17 -24.11
N PHE A 12 7.68 -19.22 -23.88
CA PHE A 12 7.38 -20.21 -22.86
C PHE A 12 7.23 -19.57 -21.47
N PHE A 13 8.19 -18.73 -21.05
CA PHE A 13 8.11 -18.06 -19.74
C PHE A 13 7.04 -16.98 -19.70
N LEU A 14 6.75 -16.29 -20.80
CA LEU A 14 5.62 -15.36 -20.88
C LEU A 14 4.30 -16.10 -20.67
N VAL A 15 4.09 -17.23 -21.34
CA VAL A 15 2.89 -18.06 -21.17
C VAL A 15 2.78 -18.56 -19.73
N LEU A 16 3.89 -19.02 -19.13
CA LEU A 16 3.88 -19.43 -17.71
C LEU A 16 3.56 -18.28 -16.77
N SER A 17 4.07 -17.06 -17.02
CA SER A 17 3.75 -15.88 -16.22
C SER A 17 2.25 -15.56 -16.27
N ILE A 18 1.67 -15.58 -17.48
CA ILE A 18 0.23 -15.35 -17.69
C ILE A 18 -0.60 -16.44 -16.98
N LEU A 19 -0.22 -17.72 -17.12
CA LEU A 19 -0.93 -18.82 -16.47
C LEU A 19 -0.87 -18.76 -14.95
N ALA A 20 0.26 -18.34 -14.39
CA ALA A 20 0.42 -18.18 -12.94
C ALA A 20 -0.35 -16.98 -12.38
N THR A 21 -0.60 -15.97 -13.20
CA THR A 21 -1.27 -14.72 -12.81
C THR A 21 -2.58 -14.46 -13.56
N TYR A 22 -3.17 -15.50 -14.19
CA TYR A 22 -4.33 -15.31 -15.08
C TYR A 22 -5.53 -14.67 -14.39
N TRP A 23 -5.78 -15.04 -13.11
CA TRP A 23 -6.94 -14.53 -12.39
C TRP A 23 -6.83 -13.02 -12.10
N PRO A 24 -5.73 -12.51 -11.51
CA PRO A 24 -5.50 -11.07 -11.42
C PRO A 24 -5.48 -10.37 -12.80
N LEU A 25 -4.98 -11.03 -13.83
CA LEU A 25 -4.89 -10.46 -15.17
C LEU A 25 -6.26 -10.22 -15.80
N PHE A 26 -7.20 -11.15 -15.66
CA PHE A 26 -8.56 -10.96 -16.16
C PHE A 26 -9.32 -9.81 -15.47
N HIS A 27 -8.92 -9.45 -14.26
CA HIS A 27 -9.48 -8.36 -13.48
C HIS A 27 -8.52 -7.16 -13.35
N ALA A 28 -7.51 -7.07 -14.23
CA ALA A 28 -6.38 -6.15 -14.08
C ALA A 28 -6.74 -4.66 -14.05
N ALA A 29 -7.91 -4.28 -14.57
CA ALA A 29 -8.37 -2.89 -14.55
C ALA A 29 -9.11 -2.49 -13.27
N THR A 30 -9.54 -3.45 -12.46
CA THR A 30 -10.43 -3.22 -11.30
C THR A 30 -9.98 -3.90 -10.02
N HIS A 31 -9.08 -4.89 -10.10
CA HIS A 31 -8.64 -5.68 -8.96
C HIS A 31 -7.12 -5.83 -8.95
N THR A 32 -6.59 -6.05 -7.75
CA THR A 32 -5.21 -6.50 -7.54
C THR A 32 -5.19 -7.95 -7.07
N GLY A 33 -4.07 -8.65 -7.26
CA GLY A 33 -3.84 -9.95 -6.66
C GLY A 33 -3.54 -9.81 -5.15
N GLY A 34 -3.95 -10.81 -4.37
CA GLY A 34 -3.54 -10.96 -2.99
C GLY A 34 -4.57 -10.55 -1.93
N TYR A 35 -4.10 -10.56 -0.67
CA TYR A 35 -4.92 -10.28 0.51
C TYR A 35 -4.75 -8.84 1.02
N TRP A 36 -3.68 -8.14 0.61
CA TRP A 36 -3.28 -6.85 1.15
C TRP A 36 -2.99 -5.87 0.02
N THR A 37 -3.78 -4.82 -0.06
CA THR A 37 -3.63 -3.79 -1.09
C THR A 37 -2.64 -2.67 -0.73
N THR A 38 -2.15 -2.63 0.52
CA THR A 38 -1.34 -1.52 1.03
C THR A 38 -0.09 -1.25 0.21
N ASP A 39 0.76 -2.27 -0.04
CA ASP A 39 1.97 -2.11 -0.85
C ASP A 39 1.63 -1.77 -2.32
N TYR A 40 0.49 -2.24 -2.82
CA TYR A 40 0.01 -1.95 -4.18
C TYR A 40 -0.22 -0.45 -4.38
N TYR A 41 -1.01 0.18 -3.52
CA TYR A 41 -1.27 1.62 -3.56
C TYR A 41 0.01 2.43 -3.43
N HIS A 42 0.91 1.99 -2.57
CA HIS A 42 2.21 2.62 -2.35
C HIS A 42 3.07 2.68 -3.62
N PHE A 43 3.17 1.57 -4.39
CA PHE A 43 3.95 1.55 -5.64
C PHE A 43 3.33 2.41 -6.75
N HIS A 44 2.01 2.54 -6.80
CA HIS A 44 1.35 3.46 -7.72
C HIS A 44 1.72 4.92 -7.40
N TRP A 45 1.61 5.30 -6.12
CA TRP A 45 2.01 6.63 -5.67
C TRP A 45 3.50 6.91 -5.97
N ASN A 46 4.38 5.94 -5.76
CA ASN A 46 5.80 6.09 -6.06
C ASN A 46 6.05 6.48 -7.51
N PHE A 47 5.39 5.83 -8.46
CA PHE A 47 5.57 6.15 -9.88
C PHE A 47 4.92 7.47 -10.26
N TRP A 48 3.77 7.78 -9.70
CA TRP A 48 3.15 9.09 -9.84
C TRP A 48 4.07 10.19 -9.29
N TRP A 49 4.60 10.01 -8.07
CA TRP A 49 5.53 10.96 -7.45
C TRP A 49 6.76 11.19 -8.33
N VAL A 50 7.38 10.14 -8.83
CA VAL A 50 8.55 10.24 -9.71
C VAL A 50 8.22 11.06 -10.96
N ARG A 51 7.06 10.81 -11.61
CA ARG A 51 6.59 11.62 -12.73
C ARG A 51 6.42 13.08 -12.33
N HIS A 52 5.69 13.30 -11.25
CA HIS A 52 5.40 14.66 -10.76
C HIS A 52 6.68 15.42 -10.46
N ALA A 53 7.62 14.81 -9.75
CA ALA A 53 8.91 15.44 -9.42
C ALA A 53 9.81 15.68 -10.65
N LEU A 54 9.73 14.85 -11.69
CA LEU A 54 10.49 15.03 -12.92
C LEU A 54 9.87 16.09 -13.85
N THR A 55 8.59 16.37 -13.75
CA THR A 55 7.87 17.31 -14.61
C THR A 55 7.62 18.66 -13.97
N THR A 56 7.77 18.77 -12.65
CA THR A 56 7.56 20.02 -11.91
C THR A 56 8.91 20.66 -11.55
N PRO A 57 9.19 21.89 -12.01
CA PRO A 57 10.43 22.58 -11.69
C PRO A 57 10.63 22.76 -10.17
N GLY A 58 11.85 22.53 -9.70
CA GLY A 58 12.22 22.72 -8.29
C GLY A 58 11.95 21.51 -7.39
N LEU A 59 11.23 20.48 -7.84
CA LEU A 59 11.05 19.24 -7.08
C LEU A 59 12.21 18.26 -7.28
N ASN A 60 12.46 17.45 -6.25
CA ASN A 60 13.49 16.41 -6.25
C ASN A 60 12.84 15.05 -6.04
N VAL A 61 13.18 14.05 -6.86
CA VAL A 61 12.65 12.69 -6.77
C VAL A 61 12.89 12.05 -5.39
N TYR A 62 13.95 12.42 -4.71
CA TYR A 62 14.33 11.84 -3.42
C TYR A 62 13.89 12.68 -2.21
N GLU A 63 13.07 13.70 -2.40
CA GLU A 63 12.53 14.51 -1.31
C GLU A 63 11.08 14.86 -1.61
N THR A 64 10.19 14.73 -0.63
CA THR A 64 8.76 15.01 -0.82
C THR A 64 8.16 15.68 0.41
N ASN A 65 7.21 16.57 0.17
CA ASN A 65 6.25 17.09 1.15
C ASN A 65 4.80 16.88 0.67
N PHE A 66 4.60 15.98 -0.31
CA PHE A 66 3.27 15.62 -0.82
C PHE A 66 2.56 14.57 0.01
N VAL A 67 3.26 13.95 0.94
CA VAL A 67 2.72 13.10 2.02
C VAL A 67 3.45 13.43 3.30
N LEU A 68 2.80 13.23 4.44
CA LEU A 68 3.30 13.63 5.76
C LEU A 68 3.57 15.15 5.86
N PHE A 69 2.80 15.94 5.10
CA PHE A 69 2.89 17.40 5.15
C PHE A 69 2.60 17.92 6.58
N PRO A 70 3.25 18.96 7.09
CA PRO A 70 4.15 19.90 6.41
C PRO A 70 5.63 19.44 6.35
N ALA A 71 5.96 18.26 6.84
CA ALA A 71 7.33 17.78 6.83
C ALA A 71 7.85 17.52 5.41
N THR A 72 9.10 17.90 5.13
CA THR A 72 9.81 17.43 3.95
C THR A 72 10.55 16.14 4.30
N THR A 73 10.20 15.05 3.62
CA THR A 73 10.72 13.72 3.91
C THR A 73 11.72 13.29 2.85
N ASN A 74 12.91 12.86 3.27
CA ASN A 74 13.92 12.27 2.41
C ASN A 74 13.54 10.82 2.07
N LEU A 75 13.42 10.53 0.77
CA LEU A 75 13.01 9.23 0.23
C LEU A 75 14.16 8.30 -0.10
N ALA A 76 15.41 8.63 0.25
CA ALA A 76 16.57 7.82 -0.12
C ALA A 76 16.54 6.39 0.45
N TYR A 77 15.88 6.17 1.58
CA TYR A 77 15.64 4.84 2.15
C TYR A 77 14.27 4.26 1.82
N HIS A 78 13.46 5.00 1.07
CA HIS A 78 12.17 4.55 0.60
C HIS A 78 12.32 3.68 -0.67
N THR A 79 11.49 2.64 -0.81
CA THR A 79 11.56 1.72 -1.95
C THR A 79 10.81 2.28 -3.17
N LEU A 80 11.40 3.25 -3.86
CA LEU A 80 10.78 3.89 -5.05
C LEU A 80 10.67 2.97 -6.26
N THR A 81 11.49 1.94 -6.36
CA THR A 81 11.50 0.94 -7.45
C THR A 81 11.70 1.57 -8.85
N LEU A 82 12.55 2.59 -8.93
CA LEU A 82 12.75 3.48 -10.10
C LEU A 82 13.08 2.74 -11.41
N PHE A 83 13.64 1.54 -11.34
CA PHE A 83 13.93 0.73 -12.52
C PHE A 83 12.69 0.47 -13.39
N TRP A 84 11.52 0.30 -12.77
CA TRP A 84 10.28 0.01 -13.48
C TRP A 84 9.51 1.26 -13.92
N TYR A 85 9.87 2.43 -13.40
CA TYR A 85 9.19 3.68 -13.74
C TYR A 85 9.14 3.97 -15.26
N PRO A 86 10.22 3.79 -16.07
CA PRO A 86 10.14 4.07 -17.50
C PRO A 86 9.10 3.21 -18.25
N LEU A 87 8.96 1.94 -17.85
CA LEU A 87 7.95 1.07 -18.44
C LEU A 87 6.54 1.48 -18.02
N TRP A 88 6.35 1.81 -16.75
CA TRP A 88 5.07 2.33 -16.27
C TRP A 88 4.70 3.65 -16.94
N ALA A 89 5.62 4.59 -17.04
CA ALA A 89 5.41 5.89 -17.64
C ALA A 89 5.02 5.83 -19.13
N LEU A 90 5.50 4.79 -19.85
CA LEU A 90 5.12 4.51 -21.22
C LEU A 90 3.71 3.91 -21.35
N LEU A 91 3.35 3.01 -20.43
CA LEU A 91 2.11 2.23 -20.51
C LEU A 91 0.92 2.95 -19.89
N GLU A 92 1.13 3.64 -18.79
CA GLU A 92 0.05 4.21 -17.98
C GLU A 92 -0.86 5.15 -18.79
N PRO A 93 -0.37 6.06 -19.66
CA PRO A 93 -1.24 6.91 -20.48
C PRO A 93 -2.10 6.14 -21.50
N LEU A 94 -1.72 4.89 -21.81
CA LEU A 94 -2.39 4.07 -22.83
C LEU A 94 -3.43 3.12 -22.23
N VAL A 95 -3.12 2.56 -21.06
CA VAL A 95 -3.92 1.46 -20.48
C VAL A 95 -4.32 1.68 -19.02
N GLY A 96 -3.98 2.83 -18.45
CA GLY A 96 -4.19 3.16 -17.05
C GLY A 96 -3.17 2.52 -16.11
N THR A 97 -3.07 3.07 -14.90
CA THR A 97 -2.03 2.72 -13.93
C THR A 97 -2.15 1.27 -13.44
N LEU A 98 -3.37 0.75 -13.26
CA LEU A 98 -3.60 -0.62 -12.76
C LEU A 98 -3.12 -1.67 -13.78
N VAL A 99 -3.49 -1.51 -15.04
CA VAL A 99 -3.06 -2.43 -16.11
C VAL A 99 -1.56 -2.32 -16.35
N ALA A 100 -1.00 -1.10 -16.34
CA ALA A 100 0.45 -0.89 -16.48
C ALA A 100 1.24 -1.63 -15.40
N MET A 101 0.78 -1.61 -14.14
CA MET A 101 1.40 -2.34 -13.04
C MET A 101 1.34 -3.86 -13.25
N ASN A 102 0.20 -4.41 -13.68
CA ASN A 102 0.07 -5.83 -13.97
C ASN A 102 0.98 -6.29 -15.13
N VAL A 103 1.19 -5.45 -16.14
CA VAL A 103 2.15 -5.73 -17.22
C VAL A 103 3.59 -5.80 -16.68
N ILE A 104 3.94 -4.93 -15.73
CA ILE A 104 5.25 -4.97 -15.06
C ILE A 104 5.42 -6.29 -14.30
N PHE A 105 4.41 -6.76 -13.56
CA PHE A 105 4.44 -8.04 -12.85
C PHE A 105 4.73 -9.21 -13.81
N ILE A 106 3.99 -9.29 -14.92
CA ILE A 106 4.21 -10.32 -15.93
C ILE A 106 5.61 -10.22 -16.55
N THR A 107 6.08 -9.01 -16.83
CA THR A 107 7.40 -8.77 -17.39
C THR A 107 8.51 -9.20 -16.43
N ALA A 108 8.42 -8.85 -15.15
CA ALA A 108 9.39 -9.22 -14.12
C ALA A 108 9.48 -10.75 -13.95
N MET A 109 8.33 -11.44 -13.90
CA MET A 109 8.28 -12.90 -13.83
C MET A 109 8.87 -13.55 -15.07
N THR A 110 8.51 -13.08 -16.27
CA THR A 110 9.02 -13.57 -17.54
C THR A 110 10.53 -13.44 -17.62
N LEU A 111 11.08 -12.27 -17.25
CA LEU A 111 12.52 -12.04 -17.20
C LEU A 111 13.21 -12.94 -16.17
N THR A 112 12.58 -13.21 -15.03
CA THR A 112 13.11 -14.10 -14.00
C THR A 112 13.28 -15.52 -14.53
N GLY A 113 12.26 -16.09 -15.18
CA GLY A 113 12.38 -17.40 -15.81
C GLY A 113 13.39 -17.43 -16.95
N TYR A 114 13.35 -16.44 -17.83
CA TYR A 114 14.22 -16.39 -19.00
C TYR A 114 15.71 -16.25 -18.62
N THR A 115 16.05 -15.37 -17.69
CA THR A 115 17.45 -15.15 -17.27
C THR A 115 18.00 -16.33 -16.47
N ALA A 116 17.17 -16.97 -15.65
CA ALA A 116 17.52 -18.22 -14.98
C ALA A 116 17.81 -19.34 -16.00
N TRP A 117 16.96 -19.48 -17.04
CA TRP A 117 17.23 -20.43 -18.14
C TRP A 117 18.55 -20.15 -18.83
N LEU A 118 18.88 -18.89 -19.12
CA LEU A 118 20.16 -18.51 -19.70
C LEU A 118 21.34 -18.94 -18.84
N LEU A 119 21.25 -18.74 -17.52
CA LEU A 119 22.30 -19.14 -16.60
C LEU A 119 22.44 -20.67 -16.50
N LEU A 120 21.33 -21.40 -16.38
CA LEU A 120 21.32 -22.86 -16.38
C LEU A 120 21.96 -23.41 -17.66
N ARG A 121 21.66 -22.83 -18.82
CA ARG A 121 22.27 -23.18 -20.11
C ARG A 121 23.76 -22.89 -20.14
N ARG A 122 24.19 -21.74 -19.63
CA ARG A 122 25.60 -21.38 -19.50
C ARG A 122 26.35 -22.39 -18.63
N GLU A 123 25.71 -22.84 -17.55
CA GLU A 123 26.24 -23.87 -16.66
C GLU A 123 26.10 -25.30 -17.19
N LYS A 124 25.87 -25.45 -18.53
CA LYS A 124 25.82 -26.71 -19.25
C LYS A 124 24.72 -27.67 -18.78
N VAL A 125 23.61 -27.14 -18.26
CA VAL A 125 22.39 -27.91 -18.00
C VAL A 125 21.68 -28.17 -19.33
N LEU A 126 21.13 -29.39 -19.51
CA LEU A 126 20.37 -29.75 -20.71
C LEU A 126 19.14 -28.87 -20.88
N ASP A 127 18.76 -28.58 -22.15
CA ASP A 127 17.68 -27.60 -22.46
C ASP A 127 16.40 -27.86 -21.70
N GLY A 128 15.89 -29.08 -21.67
CA GLY A 128 14.65 -29.41 -20.95
C GLY A 128 14.76 -29.27 -19.43
N LEU A 129 15.88 -29.71 -18.85
CA LEU A 129 16.15 -29.52 -17.41
C LEU A 129 16.37 -28.03 -17.07
N ALA A 130 16.93 -27.25 -18.00
CA ALA A 130 17.10 -25.82 -17.82
C ALA A 130 15.76 -25.09 -17.83
N LEU A 131 14.82 -25.50 -18.71
CA LEU A 131 13.43 -24.99 -18.68
C LEU A 131 12.76 -25.35 -17.36
N ALA A 132 12.84 -26.61 -16.92
CA ALA A 132 12.24 -27.05 -15.66
C ALA A 132 12.81 -26.31 -14.42
N GLY A 133 14.15 -26.19 -14.35
CA GLY A 133 14.82 -25.50 -13.25
C GLY A 133 14.53 -23.97 -13.23
N ALA A 134 14.42 -23.35 -14.40
CA ALA A 134 14.04 -21.95 -14.51
C ALA A 134 12.57 -21.72 -14.17
N SER A 135 11.67 -22.65 -14.52
CA SER A 135 10.27 -22.62 -14.10
C SER A 135 10.16 -22.76 -12.57
N ALA A 136 10.95 -23.66 -11.96
CA ALA A 136 11.00 -23.78 -10.51
C ALA A 136 11.48 -22.50 -9.83
N TYR A 137 12.47 -21.81 -10.40
CA TYR A 137 12.93 -20.52 -9.89
C TYR A 137 11.90 -19.41 -10.02
N MET A 138 11.19 -19.34 -11.15
CA MET A 138 10.18 -18.32 -11.46
C MET A 138 8.88 -18.52 -10.64
N LEU A 139 8.47 -19.78 -10.45
CA LEU A 139 7.16 -20.15 -9.85
C LEU A 139 7.29 -20.67 -8.42
N THR A 140 8.34 -20.28 -7.70
CA THR A 140 8.45 -20.68 -6.28
C THR A 140 7.34 -20.09 -5.44
N PRO A 141 6.96 -20.75 -4.32
CA PRO A 141 6.01 -20.19 -3.37
C PRO A 141 6.35 -18.76 -2.93
N ALA A 142 7.63 -18.47 -2.71
CA ALA A 142 8.08 -17.12 -2.33
C ALA A 142 7.83 -16.07 -3.43
N MET A 143 8.02 -16.45 -4.71
CA MET A 143 7.72 -15.55 -5.85
C MET A 143 6.21 -15.35 -6.01
N LEU A 144 5.43 -16.42 -5.93
CA LEU A 144 3.98 -16.35 -6.02
C LEU A 144 3.39 -15.54 -4.85
N LEU A 145 3.94 -15.69 -3.64
CA LEU A 145 3.59 -14.84 -2.51
C LEU A 145 3.92 -13.36 -2.77
N SER A 146 5.02 -13.05 -3.45
CA SER A 146 5.35 -11.67 -3.83
C SER A 146 4.36 -11.07 -4.83
N VAL A 147 3.78 -11.89 -5.73
CA VAL A 147 2.64 -11.47 -6.57
C VAL A 147 1.41 -11.20 -5.71
N MET A 148 1.09 -12.11 -4.79
CA MET A 148 -0.07 -11.98 -3.88
C MET A 148 0.03 -10.78 -2.94
N LEU A 149 1.24 -10.40 -2.54
CA LEU A 149 1.51 -9.21 -1.71
C LEU A 149 1.80 -7.96 -2.56
N THR A 150 1.69 -8.07 -3.89
CA THR A 150 1.95 -6.98 -4.85
C THR A 150 3.35 -6.33 -4.73
N ASN A 151 4.32 -7.09 -4.23
CA ASN A 151 5.70 -6.64 -4.01
C ASN A 151 6.50 -6.65 -5.32
N ILE A 152 6.32 -5.66 -6.17
CA ILE A 152 6.96 -5.54 -7.49
C ILE A 152 8.50 -5.56 -7.42
N ASN A 153 9.09 -5.00 -6.38
CA ASN A 153 10.52 -5.03 -6.15
C ASN A 153 11.05 -6.47 -6.06
N TYR A 154 10.41 -7.35 -5.27
CA TYR A 154 10.86 -8.74 -5.09
C TYR A 154 10.58 -9.65 -6.28
N LEU A 155 9.65 -9.33 -7.16
CA LEU A 155 9.45 -10.03 -8.42
C LEU A 155 10.64 -9.90 -9.38
N SER A 156 11.53 -8.93 -9.13
CA SER A 156 12.71 -8.64 -9.95
C SER A 156 13.90 -9.57 -9.68
N MET A 157 13.64 -10.83 -9.28
CA MET A 157 14.68 -11.84 -9.03
C MET A 157 15.54 -12.17 -10.27
N PHE A 158 15.16 -11.71 -11.46
CA PHE A 158 15.97 -11.81 -12.68
C PHE A 158 17.34 -11.13 -12.54
N TRP A 159 17.50 -10.19 -11.63
CA TRP A 159 18.78 -9.53 -11.41
C TRP A 159 19.88 -10.49 -10.98
N LEU A 160 19.56 -11.51 -10.17
CA LEU A 160 20.56 -12.45 -9.67
C LEU A 160 21.23 -13.25 -10.79
N PRO A 161 20.51 -13.96 -11.68
CA PRO A 161 21.13 -14.62 -12.83
C PRO A 161 21.77 -13.63 -13.81
N VAL A 162 21.23 -12.41 -13.98
CA VAL A 162 21.82 -11.37 -14.85
C VAL A 162 23.23 -11.00 -14.38
N GLN A 163 23.42 -10.74 -13.09
CA GLN A 163 24.73 -10.36 -12.55
C GLN A 163 25.77 -11.46 -12.77
N ILE A 164 25.40 -12.73 -12.54
CA ILE A 164 26.28 -13.88 -12.78
C ILE A 164 26.59 -14.06 -14.28
N LEU A 165 25.60 -13.87 -15.15
CA LEU A 165 25.75 -13.96 -16.60
C LEU A 165 26.72 -12.89 -17.12
N LEU A 166 26.57 -11.64 -16.69
CA LEU A 166 27.42 -10.52 -17.11
C LEU A 166 28.86 -10.72 -16.64
N TRP A 167 29.06 -11.05 -15.35
CA TRP A 167 30.39 -11.39 -14.84
C TRP A 167 31.03 -12.53 -15.64
N GLY A 168 30.26 -13.55 -15.94
CA GLY A 168 30.70 -14.66 -16.76
C GLY A 168 31.08 -14.24 -18.19
N GLN A 169 30.48 -13.19 -18.77
CA GLN A 169 30.93 -12.64 -20.08
C GLN A 169 32.28 -11.91 -19.92
N ILE A 170 32.50 -11.19 -18.83
CA ILE A 170 33.81 -10.59 -18.54
C ILE A 170 34.87 -11.67 -18.48
N ALA A 171 34.68 -12.72 -17.69
CA ALA A 171 35.61 -13.82 -17.50
C ALA A 171 35.89 -14.58 -18.81
N GLN A 172 34.87 -14.79 -19.64
CA GLN A 172 34.98 -15.50 -20.92
C GLN A 172 35.77 -14.71 -21.98
N ASN A 173 35.68 -13.38 -21.91
CA ASN A 173 36.36 -12.50 -22.89
C ASN A 173 37.62 -11.83 -22.29
N ILE A 174 38.18 -12.33 -21.20
CA ILE A 174 39.26 -11.68 -20.47
C ILE A 174 40.53 -11.47 -21.29
N SER A 175 40.82 -12.40 -22.24
CA SER A 175 41.92 -12.27 -23.17
C SER A 175 41.68 -11.19 -24.25
N GLN A 176 40.44 -10.78 -24.48
CA GLN A 176 40.01 -9.74 -25.42
C GLN A 176 39.63 -8.47 -24.63
N SER A 177 40.61 -7.69 -24.15
CA SER A 177 40.42 -6.58 -23.20
C SER A 177 39.31 -5.60 -23.61
N LYS A 178 39.17 -5.25 -24.88
CA LYS A 178 38.09 -4.36 -25.36
C LYS A 178 36.68 -4.94 -25.13
N LYS A 179 36.48 -6.23 -25.39
CA LYS A 179 35.20 -6.90 -25.17
C LYS A 179 34.92 -7.07 -23.68
N ALA A 180 35.92 -7.44 -22.88
CA ALA A 180 35.78 -7.55 -21.44
C ALA A 180 35.46 -6.20 -20.81
N LEU A 181 36.06 -5.10 -21.31
CA LEU A 181 35.73 -3.73 -20.86
C LEU A 181 34.28 -3.36 -21.14
N ILE A 182 33.75 -3.65 -22.33
CA ILE A 182 32.33 -3.40 -22.65
C ILE A 182 31.41 -4.15 -21.68
N TRP A 183 31.71 -5.42 -21.41
CA TRP A 183 30.93 -6.21 -20.45
C TRP A 183 31.06 -5.68 -19.00
N ALA A 184 32.21 -5.14 -18.62
CA ALA A 184 32.39 -4.52 -17.30
C ALA A 184 31.56 -3.24 -17.16
N ILE A 185 31.47 -2.42 -18.21
CA ILE A 185 30.62 -1.24 -18.25
C ILE A 185 29.14 -1.66 -18.14
N ILE A 186 28.70 -2.65 -18.92
CA ILE A 186 27.34 -3.18 -18.86
C ILE A 186 27.05 -3.74 -17.46
N GLN A 187 28.00 -4.42 -16.82
CA GLN A 187 27.87 -4.92 -15.45
C GLN A 187 27.66 -3.78 -14.45
N GLY A 188 28.42 -2.68 -14.56
CA GLY A 188 28.27 -1.51 -13.69
C GLY A 188 26.91 -0.84 -13.85
N CYS A 189 26.44 -0.65 -15.09
CA CYS A 189 25.08 -0.17 -15.37
C CYS A 189 24.00 -1.12 -14.83
N ALA A 190 24.20 -2.43 -14.96
CA ALA A 190 23.25 -3.42 -14.44
C ALA A 190 23.23 -3.48 -12.92
N LEU A 191 24.35 -3.28 -12.24
CA LEU A 191 24.41 -3.13 -10.79
C LEU A 191 23.67 -1.87 -10.33
N TYR A 192 23.85 -0.75 -11.01
CA TYR A 192 23.08 0.47 -10.76
C TYR A 192 21.58 0.25 -10.96
N ALA A 193 21.15 -0.31 -12.09
CA ALA A 193 19.73 -0.58 -12.37
C ALA A 193 19.10 -1.54 -11.34
N MET A 194 19.86 -2.53 -10.88
CA MET A 194 19.46 -3.43 -9.81
C MET A 194 19.24 -2.68 -8.49
N MET A 195 20.15 -1.75 -8.12
CA MET A 195 19.99 -0.89 -6.95
C MET A 195 18.76 0.02 -7.06
N MET A 196 18.45 0.51 -8.27
CA MET A 196 17.26 1.30 -8.55
C MET A 196 15.96 0.48 -8.50
N THR A 197 16.06 -0.84 -8.44
CA THR A 197 14.90 -1.72 -8.21
C THR A 197 14.65 -1.92 -6.70
N ASP A 198 15.65 -2.41 -5.98
CA ASP A 198 15.63 -2.57 -4.51
C ASP A 198 17.06 -2.82 -3.99
N TYR A 199 17.45 -2.15 -2.93
CA TYR A 199 18.78 -2.27 -2.32
C TYR A 199 19.07 -3.67 -1.77
N THR A 200 18.05 -4.44 -1.44
CA THR A 200 18.17 -5.83 -0.97
C THR A 200 18.88 -6.71 -2.00
N PHE A 201 18.71 -6.42 -3.30
CA PHE A 201 19.38 -7.19 -4.35
C PHE A 201 20.89 -7.06 -4.35
N LEU A 202 21.44 -5.97 -3.83
CA LEU A 202 22.91 -5.87 -3.69
C LEU A 202 23.42 -6.92 -2.71
N LEU A 203 22.77 -7.07 -1.55
CA LEU A 203 23.09 -8.10 -0.57
C LEU A 203 22.91 -9.50 -1.18
N PHE A 204 21.76 -9.77 -1.81
CA PHE A 204 21.48 -11.06 -2.42
C PHE A 204 22.49 -11.41 -3.52
N SER A 205 22.83 -10.44 -4.36
CA SER A 205 23.83 -10.63 -5.41
C SER A 205 25.22 -10.93 -4.82
N ALA A 206 25.58 -10.30 -3.70
CA ALA A 206 26.86 -10.55 -3.06
C ALA A 206 27.02 -12.03 -2.65
N PHE A 207 25.97 -12.66 -2.11
CA PHE A 207 25.99 -14.09 -1.74
C PHE A 207 26.17 -15.05 -2.93
N LEU A 208 25.83 -14.66 -4.15
CA LEU A 208 25.96 -15.48 -5.35
C LEU A 208 27.13 -15.03 -6.24
N LEU A 209 27.23 -13.73 -6.48
CA LEU A 209 28.21 -13.17 -7.41
C LEU A 209 29.64 -13.22 -6.84
N ILE A 210 29.86 -12.90 -5.57
CA ILE A 210 31.22 -12.90 -4.98
C ILE A 210 31.82 -14.31 -5.03
N PRO A 211 31.16 -15.37 -4.52
CA PRO A 211 31.70 -16.72 -4.65
C PRO A 211 31.92 -17.16 -6.11
N TYR A 212 31.01 -16.76 -7.03
CA TYR A 212 31.17 -17.07 -8.45
C TYR A 212 32.35 -16.33 -9.08
N ALA A 213 32.57 -15.07 -8.70
CA ALA A 213 33.74 -14.31 -9.13
C ALA A 213 35.04 -14.93 -8.58
N LEU A 214 35.07 -15.33 -7.32
CA LEU A 214 36.21 -16.06 -6.75
C LEU A 214 36.50 -17.38 -7.47
N LEU A 215 35.45 -18.14 -7.80
CA LEU A 215 35.60 -19.36 -8.60
C LEU A 215 36.27 -19.07 -9.95
N THR A 216 35.83 -18.01 -10.65
CA THR A 216 36.40 -17.63 -11.96
C THR A 216 37.86 -17.14 -11.81
N LEU A 217 38.20 -16.47 -10.72
CA LEU A 217 39.60 -16.08 -10.40
C LEU A 217 40.49 -17.30 -10.17
N ILE A 218 39.98 -18.33 -9.47
CA ILE A 218 40.71 -19.58 -9.23
C ILE A 218 40.88 -20.36 -10.56
N GLU A 219 39.87 -20.37 -11.42
CA GLU A 219 39.90 -21.05 -12.72
C GLU A 219 40.81 -20.34 -13.76
N ALA A 220 41.07 -19.04 -13.57
CA ALA A 220 41.96 -18.29 -14.45
C ALA A 220 43.44 -18.72 -14.24
N ARG A 221 44.08 -19.18 -15.29
CA ARG A 221 45.44 -19.77 -15.24
C ARG A 221 46.53 -18.70 -15.12
N ALA A 222 46.42 -17.64 -15.94
CA ALA A 222 47.41 -16.58 -15.99
C ALA A 222 47.17 -15.54 -14.87
N TRP A 223 48.21 -15.08 -14.20
CA TRP A 223 48.13 -14.00 -13.21
C TRP A 223 47.61 -12.69 -13.83
N SER A 224 48.00 -12.40 -15.09
CA SER A 224 47.50 -11.27 -15.84
C SER A 224 46.00 -11.28 -16.03
N ASP A 225 45.38 -12.45 -16.24
CA ASP A 225 43.95 -12.58 -16.39
C ASP A 225 43.23 -12.39 -15.04
N ARG A 226 43.82 -12.87 -13.94
CA ARG A 226 43.32 -12.58 -12.56
C ARG A 226 43.34 -11.09 -12.25
N ALA A 227 44.44 -10.43 -12.53
CA ALA A 227 44.57 -8.99 -12.33
C ALA A 227 43.56 -8.19 -13.16
N ARG A 228 43.34 -8.57 -14.44
CA ARG A 228 42.30 -7.97 -15.31
C ARG A 228 40.88 -8.20 -14.79
N LEU A 229 40.56 -9.41 -14.30
CA LEU A 229 39.26 -9.71 -13.69
C LEU A 229 38.99 -8.82 -12.49
N VAL A 230 39.96 -8.66 -11.60
CA VAL A 230 39.85 -7.75 -10.46
C VAL A 230 39.66 -6.31 -10.94
N ALA A 231 40.48 -5.83 -11.88
CA ALA A 231 40.39 -4.47 -12.41
C ALA A 231 39.02 -4.17 -13.03
N PHE A 232 38.45 -5.10 -13.82
CA PHE A 232 37.12 -4.95 -14.43
C PHE A 232 35.99 -5.05 -13.41
N GLY A 233 36.15 -5.87 -12.36
CA GLY A 233 35.21 -5.90 -11.23
C GLY A 233 35.18 -4.57 -10.47
N VAL A 234 36.39 -4.01 -10.18
CA VAL A 234 36.50 -2.68 -9.54
C VAL A 234 35.89 -1.60 -10.45
N LEU A 235 36.17 -1.62 -11.75
CA LEU A 235 35.58 -0.68 -12.70
C LEU A 235 34.05 -0.73 -12.69
N ALA A 236 33.45 -1.92 -12.68
CA ALA A 236 32.01 -2.07 -12.62
C ALA A 236 31.42 -1.49 -11.31
N LEU A 237 32.08 -1.73 -10.17
CA LEU A 237 31.66 -1.16 -8.87
C LEU A 237 31.81 0.38 -8.84
N VAL A 238 32.93 0.90 -9.36
CA VAL A 238 33.14 2.35 -9.44
C VAL A 238 32.07 3.00 -10.31
N LEU A 239 31.78 2.41 -11.47
CA LEU A 239 30.74 2.93 -12.36
C LEU A 239 29.35 2.91 -11.68
N MET A 240 29.02 1.84 -10.97
CA MET A 240 27.79 1.78 -10.17
C MET A 240 27.74 2.93 -9.15
N VAL A 241 28.82 3.16 -8.40
CA VAL A 241 28.87 4.23 -7.39
C VAL A 241 28.74 5.61 -8.03
N VAL A 242 29.42 5.84 -9.15
CA VAL A 242 29.32 7.10 -9.93
C VAL A 242 27.87 7.35 -10.40
N LEU A 243 27.21 6.33 -10.94
CA LEU A 243 25.81 6.45 -11.36
C LEU A 243 24.88 6.68 -10.16
N LEU A 244 25.12 6.03 -9.03
CA LEU A 244 24.35 6.26 -7.79
C LEU A 244 24.55 7.66 -7.24
N TRP A 245 25.72 8.27 -7.45
CA TRP A 245 26.00 9.63 -7.03
C TRP A 245 25.28 10.67 -7.89
N PHE A 246 25.38 10.56 -9.22
CA PHE A 246 24.86 11.58 -10.13
C PHE A 246 23.40 11.39 -10.53
N ALA A 247 22.90 10.16 -10.57
CA ALA A 247 21.56 9.80 -11.02
C ALA A 247 20.81 8.87 -10.05
N GLY A 248 21.26 8.80 -8.81
CA GLY A 248 20.69 7.91 -7.80
C GLY A 248 20.62 8.54 -6.42
N PRO A 249 20.25 7.76 -5.40
CA PRO A 249 19.97 8.24 -4.05
C PRO A 249 21.22 8.50 -3.19
N LEU A 250 22.44 8.21 -3.67
CA LEU A 250 23.64 8.19 -2.82
C LEU A 250 23.90 9.51 -2.08
N PRO A 251 23.77 10.72 -2.69
CA PRO A 251 23.94 11.97 -1.94
C PRO A 251 22.93 12.09 -0.79
N HIS A 252 21.65 11.72 -1.04
CA HIS A 252 20.57 11.79 -0.06
C HIS A 252 20.72 10.74 1.05
N ILE A 253 21.28 9.55 0.73
CA ILE A 253 21.64 8.52 1.73
C ILE A 253 22.71 9.03 2.70
N LEU A 254 23.71 9.75 2.20
CA LEU A 254 24.83 10.22 3.01
C LEU A 254 24.45 11.39 3.94
N THR A 255 23.46 12.18 3.56
CA THR A 255 22.93 13.30 4.36
C THR A 255 21.81 12.87 5.31
N PHE A 256 21.30 11.63 5.18
CA PHE A 256 20.16 11.14 5.96
C PHE A 256 20.58 10.77 7.40
N ASP A 257 19.88 11.33 8.38
CA ASP A 257 20.02 10.93 9.79
C ASP A 257 19.26 9.63 10.07
N ARG A 258 20.01 8.53 10.15
CA ARG A 258 19.45 7.20 10.43
C ARG A 258 18.92 7.06 11.85
N SER A 259 19.39 7.86 12.80
CA SER A 259 18.95 7.80 14.20
C SER A 259 17.51 8.26 14.37
N SER A 260 17.00 9.05 13.41
CA SER A 260 15.61 9.53 13.37
C SER A 260 14.59 8.47 12.93
N LEU A 261 15.06 7.34 12.38
CA LEU A 261 14.19 6.26 11.93
C LEU A 261 13.68 5.41 13.09
N SER A 262 12.44 4.94 12.96
CA SER A 262 11.91 3.92 13.86
C SER A 262 12.78 2.66 13.83
N PRO A 263 13.16 2.08 14.99
CA PRO A 263 13.73 0.74 15.06
C PRO A 263 12.78 -0.26 14.39
N GLN A 264 13.30 -1.03 13.45
CA GLN A 264 12.50 -2.02 12.75
C GLN A 264 12.74 -3.39 13.40
N PRO A 265 11.67 -4.09 13.86
CA PRO A 265 11.83 -5.40 14.44
C PRO A 265 12.27 -6.41 13.38
N LEU A 266 12.95 -7.47 13.83
CA LEU A 266 13.20 -8.63 13.00
C LEU A 266 11.85 -9.28 12.65
N LYS A 267 11.53 -9.38 11.37
CA LYS A 267 10.34 -10.08 10.87
C LYS A 267 10.61 -11.57 10.72
N ASP A 268 9.56 -12.38 10.66
CA ASP A 268 9.62 -13.85 10.54
C ASP A 268 10.44 -14.46 11.68
N ALA A 269 10.12 -14.05 12.91
CA ALA A 269 11.10 -14.01 13.94
C ALA A 269 11.38 -15.32 14.64
N GLN A 270 10.54 -15.81 15.46
CA GLN A 270 11.03 -16.60 16.57
C GLN A 270 10.32 -17.94 16.65
N GLY A 271 11.12 -19.00 16.86
CA GLY A 271 10.58 -20.29 17.23
C GLY A 271 9.77 -20.99 16.13
N ILE A 272 10.11 -20.82 14.84
CA ILE A 272 9.46 -21.59 13.77
C ILE A 272 9.79 -23.07 13.96
N PRO A 273 8.80 -23.96 14.12
CA PRO A 273 9.05 -25.40 14.27
C PRO A 273 9.79 -25.96 13.06
N PHE A 274 10.89 -26.65 13.30
CA PHE A 274 11.56 -27.44 12.26
C PHE A 274 10.82 -28.79 12.12
N PRO A 275 10.50 -29.27 10.92
CA PRO A 275 10.83 -28.74 9.59
C PRO A 275 9.73 -27.88 8.92
N ASP A 276 8.66 -27.55 9.60
CA ASP A 276 7.44 -26.96 9.02
C ASP A 276 7.72 -25.68 8.22
N GLY A 277 8.61 -24.80 8.70
CA GLY A 277 8.98 -23.57 8.01
C GLY A 277 9.54 -23.79 6.59
N TYR A 278 10.21 -24.94 6.35
CA TYR A 278 10.80 -25.26 5.04
C TYR A 278 9.86 -26.01 4.10
N PHE A 279 8.88 -26.74 4.65
CA PHE A 279 8.04 -27.67 3.90
C PHE A 279 6.58 -27.28 3.87
N SER A 280 6.20 -26.13 4.41
CA SER A 280 4.83 -25.66 4.32
C SER A 280 4.37 -25.59 2.87
N ARG A 281 3.24 -26.21 2.56
CA ARG A 281 2.62 -26.22 1.24
C ARG A 281 2.07 -24.86 0.84
N PHE A 282 1.67 -24.07 1.85
CA PHE A 282 1.09 -22.75 1.65
C PHE A 282 2.01 -21.72 2.27
N ALA A 283 2.52 -20.81 1.45
CA ALA A 283 3.18 -19.63 1.93
C ALA A 283 2.12 -18.70 2.53
N THR A 284 1.93 -18.77 3.84
CA THR A 284 1.16 -17.78 4.58
C THR A 284 2.06 -16.57 4.92
N TYR A 285 1.47 -15.45 5.27
CA TYR A 285 2.22 -14.26 5.69
C TYR A 285 3.24 -14.57 6.81
N ASP A 286 2.89 -15.48 7.70
CA ASP A 286 3.71 -15.91 8.85
C ASP A 286 4.73 -17.01 8.52
N ARG A 287 4.64 -17.65 7.36
CA ARG A 287 5.47 -18.80 6.97
C ARG A 287 6.13 -18.61 5.60
N LYS A 288 6.87 -17.53 5.45
CA LYS A 288 7.47 -17.11 4.17
C LYS A 288 8.69 -17.92 3.71
N VAL A 289 9.18 -18.83 4.54
CA VAL A 289 10.39 -19.63 4.25
C VAL A 289 10.12 -20.77 3.26
N THR A 290 8.89 -20.98 2.87
CA THR A 290 8.50 -22.12 2.04
C THR A 290 9.29 -22.20 0.74
N LEU A 291 10.10 -23.25 0.62
CA LEU A 291 10.90 -23.57 -0.57
C LEU A 291 10.14 -24.40 -1.59
N GLY A 292 8.92 -24.76 -1.24
CA GLY A 292 8.09 -25.68 -1.97
C GLY A 292 8.46 -27.15 -1.74
N TRP A 293 7.61 -28.02 -2.28
CA TRP A 293 7.73 -29.48 -2.12
C TRP A 293 8.61 -30.11 -3.21
N PHE A 294 8.97 -29.35 -4.23
CA PHE A 294 9.74 -29.85 -5.37
C PHE A 294 11.25 -29.66 -5.20
N VAL A 295 11.70 -28.43 -4.95
CA VAL A 295 13.12 -28.06 -5.03
C VAL A 295 13.98 -28.75 -3.98
N LEU A 296 13.56 -28.75 -2.73
CA LEU A 296 14.36 -29.29 -1.63
C LEU A 296 14.45 -30.83 -1.68
N PRO A 297 13.35 -31.59 -1.85
CA PRO A 297 13.42 -33.04 -2.01
C PRO A 297 14.24 -33.48 -3.23
N VAL A 298 14.06 -32.83 -4.39
CA VAL A 298 14.83 -33.15 -5.60
C VAL A 298 16.32 -32.89 -5.40
N THR A 299 16.67 -31.79 -4.69
CA THR A 299 18.06 -31.48 -4.36
C THR A 299 18.65 -32.51 -3.41
N LEU A 300 17.93 -32.91 -2.38
CA LEU A 300 18.35 -33.94 -1.41
C LEU A 300 18.52 -35.30 -2.09
N LEU A 301 17.55 -35.74 -2.88
CA LEU A 301 17.64 -36.97 -3.67
C LEU A 301 18.84 -36.96 -4.61
N THR A 302 19.11 -35.81 -5.25
CA THR A 302 20.27 -35.62 -6.14
C THR A 302 21.59 -35.69 -5.35
N LEU A 303 21.61 -35.15 -4.12
CA LEU A 303 22.77 -35.26 -3.24
C LEU A 303 23.03 -36.72 -2.84
N ILE A 304 22.01 -37.43 -2.37
CA ILE A 304 22.12 -38.84 -2.03
C ILE A 304 22.60 -39.66 -3.23
N ALA A 305 22.00 -39.49 -4.41
CA ALA A 305 22.42 -40.16 -5.63
C ALA A 305 23.88 -39.80 -6.00
N SER A 306 24.31 -38.58 -5.79
CA SER A 306 25.67 -38.11 -6.06
C SER A 306 26.71 -38.78 -5.13
N LEU A 307 26.34 -39.05 -3.91
CA LEU A 307 27.22 -39.66 -2.91
C LEU A 307 27.26 -41.18 -3.05
N THR A 308 26.23 -41.80 -3.59
CA THR A 308 26.08 -43.28 -3.73
C THR A 308 26.31 -43.74 -5.16
N VAL A 309 25.24 -43.82 -5.94
CA VAL A 309 25.21 -44.45 -7.28
C VAL A 309 26.06 -43.73 -8.31
N LEU A 310 26.13 -42.40 -8.21
CA LEU A 310 26.78 -41.55 -9.20
C LEU A 310 28.22 -41.15 -8.84
N ARG A 311 28.72 -41.57 -7.68
CA ARG A 311 30.05 -41.18 -7.16
C ARG A 311 31.18 -41.36 -8.16
N ARG A 312 31.17 -42.43 -8.94
CA ARG A 312 32.21 -42.75 -9.95
C ARG A 312 31.98 -42.06 -11.29
N ARG A 313 30.77 -41.62 -11.62
CA ARG A 313 30.39 -41.09 -12.93
C ARG A 313 30.43 -39.56 -13.06
N VAL A 314 30.35 -38.86 -11.93
CA VAL A 314 30.23 -37.41 -11.93
C VAL A 314 31.33 -36.81 -11.06
N ARG A 315 32.49 -36.50 -11.70
CA ARG A 315 33.69 -35.96 -11.05
C ARG A 315 33.85 -34.43 -11.23
N ASN A 316 32.76 -33.68 -11.43
CA ASN A 316 32.86 -32.26 -11.76
C ASN A 316 32.81 -31.41 -10.47
N SER A 317 33.90 -30.66 -10.20
CA SER A 317 34.01 -29.75 -9.03
C SER A 317 32.97 -28.63 -9.05
N ARG A 318 32.60 -28.10 -10.22
CA ARG A 318 31.64 -26.98 -10.36
C ARG A 318 30.23 -27.29 -9.84
N ARG A 319 29.79 -28.55 -9.88
CA ARG A 319 28.48 -28.93 -9.29
C ARG A 319 28.47 -28.80 -7.77
N TRP A 320 29.58 -29.19 -7.13
CA TRP A 320 29.75 -29.06 -5.69
C TRP A 320 29.82 -27.60 -5.24
N PHE A 321 30.41 -26.74 -6.07
CA PHE A 321 30.36 -25.31 -5.87
C PHE A 321 28.90 -24.79 -5.78
N TRP A 322 28.05 -25.16 -6.75
CA TRP A 322 26.65 -24.76 -6.75
C TRP A 322 25.88 -25.36 -5.56
N LEU A 323 26.18 -26.58 -5.14
CA LEU A 323 25.59 -27.13 -3.91
C LEU A 323 26.03 -26.37 -2.65
N ALA A 324 27.29 -25.98 -2.57
CA ALA A 324 27.80 -25.17 -1.44
C ALA A 324 27.05 -23.82 -1.32
N LEU A 325 26.68 -23.21 -2.45
CA LEU A 325 25.89 -21.98 -2.46
C LEU A 325 24.44 -22.17 -1.95
N VAL A 326 23.93 -23.38 -1.87
CA VAL A 326 22.62 -23.68 -1.26
C VAL A 326 22.67 -23.55 0.27
N ILE A 327 23.81 -23.89 0.88
CA ILE A 327 23.92 -24.05 2.33
C ILE A 327 23.73 -22.70 3.06
N VAL A 328 24.35 -21.62 2.57
CA VAL A 328 24.29 -20.32 3.26
C VAL A 328 22.86 -19.74 3.29
N PRO A 329 22.15 -19.62 2.16
CA PRO A 329 20.75 -19.18 2.19
C PRO A 329 19.85 -20.14 3.00
N LEU A 330 20.10 -21.43 2.97
CA LEU A 330 19.36 -22.42 3.76
C LEU A 330 19.48 -22.15 5.26
N ILE A 331 20.67 -21.77 5.74
CA ILE A 331 20.90 -21.47 7.16
C ILE A 331 20.37 -20.09 7.55
N LEU A 332 20.38 -19.12 6.63
CA LEU A 332 19.93 -17.76 6.91
C LEU A 332 18.40 -17.57 6.83
N SER A 333 17.71 -18.41 6.06
CA SER A 333 16.29 -18.22 5.76
C SER A 333 15.29 -18.55 6.88
N PRO A 334 15.57 -19.39 7.90
CA PRO A 334 14.55 -19.80 8.87
C PRO A 334 14.13 -18.71 9.86
N GLY A 335 14.83 -17.61 9.95
CA GLY A 335 14.49 -16.56 10.91
C GLY A 335 15.58 -16.25 11.92
N GLY A 336 15.20 -15.58 13.00
CA GLY A 336 16.10 -15.27 14.12
C GLY A 336 16.41 -16.46 15.00
N SER A 337 15.45 -17.38 15.12
CA SER A 337 15.60 -18.65 15.87
C SER A 337 14.70 -19.73 15.30
N ILE A 338 15.06 -20.98 15.57
CA ILE A 338 14.26 -22.17 15.24
C ILE A 338 14.03 -23.02 16.47
N LEU A 339 12.91 -23.74 16.50
CA LEU A 339 12.57 -24.73 17.53
C LEU A 339 12.90 -26.14 17.03
N ILE A 340 13.85 -26.79 17.70
CA ILE A 340 14.19 -28.21 17.44
C ILE A 340 13.95 -29.00 18.72
N ALA A 341 13.06 -29.96 18.67
CA ALA A 341 12.71 -30.81 19.82
C ALA A 341 12.39 -30.02 21.10
N GLY A 342 11.71 -28.87 20.96
CA GLY A 342 11.33 -27.99 22.08
C GLY A 342 12.42 -27.04 22.56
N SER A 343 13.64 -27.07 21.98
CA SER A 343 14.72 -26.16 22.29
C SER A 343 14.82 -25.06 21.22
N GLU A 344 14.88 -23.82 21.66
CA GLU A 344 15.09 -22.66 20.77
C GLU A 344 16.59 -22.49 20.45
N ILE A 345 16.90 -22.48 19.16
CA ILE A 345 18.26 -22.30 18.64
C ILE A 345 18.32 -20.99 17.87
N THR A 346 19.17 -20.05 18.34
CA THR A 346 19.42 -18.78 17.64
C THR A 346 20.13 -19.02 16.32
N MET A 347 19.59 -18.44 15.24
CA MET A 347 20.11 -18.59 13.90
C MET A 347 21.13 -17.48 13.55
N PRO A 348 22.09 -17.75 12.65
CA PRO A 348 23.11 -16.75 12.24
C PRO A 348 22.53 -15.48 11.63
N PHE A 349 21.29 -15.49 11.16
CA PHE A 349 20.64 -14.30 10.66
C PHE A 349 20.52 -13.20 11.72
N THR A 350 20.31 -13.55 12.98
CA THR A 350 20.27 -12.58 14.10
C THR A 350 21.58 -11.78 14.20
N ALA A 351 22.71 -12.45 14.03
CA ALA A 351 24.01 -11.75 14.03
C ALA A 351 24.16 -10.81 12.83
N MET A 352 23.69 -11.22 11.64
CA MET A 352 23.68 -10.38 10.44
C MET A 352 22.74 -9.19 10.59
N PHE A 353 21.54 -9.40 11.14
CA PHE A 353 20.57 -8.36 11.43
C PHE A 353 21.17 -7.27 12.34
N ASN A 354 21.81 -7.68 13.43
CA ASN A 354 22.45 -6.75 14.37
C ASN A 354 23.64 -6.01 13.72
N LEU A 355 24.47 -6.72 12.95
CA LEU A 355 25.62 -6.13 12.24
C LEU A 355 25.20 -5.04 11.25
N LEU A 356 24.04 -5.21 10.61
CA LEU A 356 23.50 -4.29 9.59
C LEU A 356 22.46 -3.32 10.16
N ASN A 357 22.36 -3.19 11.49
CA ASN A 357 21.44 -2.29 12.19
C ASN A 357 19.99 -2.42 11.71
N GLY A 358 19.50 -3.66 11.53
CA GLY A 358 18.12 -3.94 11.12
C GLY A 358 17.77 -3.59 9.67
N MET A 359 18.75 -3.22 8.84
CA MET A 359 18.50 -2.84 7.44
C MET A 359 17.86 -3.97 6.65
N PHE A 360 18.27 -5.23 6.90
CA PHE A 360 17.71 -6.44 6.30
C PHE A 360 17.04 -7.26 7.39
N ARG A 361 15.73 -7.16 7.50
CA ARG A 361 14.95 -7.69 8.62
C ARG A 361 14.07 -8.89 8.30
N VAL A 362 14.05 -9.33 7.02
CA VAL A 362 13.19 -10.41 6.54
C VAL A 362 14.04 -11.60 6.09
N PRO A 363 14.36 -12.54 6.98
CA PRO A 363 15.24 -13.69 6.68
C PRO A 363 14.67 -14.63 5.63
N SER A 364 13.35 -14.85 5.59
CA SER A 364 12.68 -15.73 4.64
C SER A 364 12.99 -15.40 3.17
N ARG A 365 13.33 -14.17 2.86
CA ARG A 365 13.75 -13.74 1.51
C ARG A 365 15.00 -14.44 1.01
N PHE A 366 15.89 -14.93 1.93
CA PHE A 366 17.03 -15.76 1.56
C PHE A 366 16.62 -17.13 0.98
N GLY A 367 15.42 -17.61 1.30
CA GLY A 367 14.90 -18.84 0.72
C GLY A 367 14.88 -18.84 -0.82
N GLY A 368 14.55 -17.70 -1.42
CA GLY A 368 14.58 -17.55 -2.89
C GLY A 368 15.97 -17.71 -3.52
N LEU A 369 17.04 -17.39 -2.78
CA LEU A 369 18.41 -17.47 -3.31
C LEU A 369 18.90 -18.89 -3.54
N LEU A 370 18.43 -19.85 -2.75
CA LEU A 370 18.94 -21.24 -2.84
C LEU A 370 18.41 -21.99 -4.06
N ILE A 371 17.29 -21.57 -4.65
CA ILE A 371 16.60 -22.32 -5.70
C ILE A 371 17.43 -22.38 -6.97
N LEU A 372 18.01 -21.26 -7.38
CA LEU A 372 18.84 -21.21 -8.59
C LEU A 372 20.10 -22.09 -8.49
N PRO A 373 20.93 -22.01 -7.42
CA PRO A 373 22.05 -22.92 -7.22
C PRO A 373 21.62 -24.38 -7.11
N ALA A 374 20.52 -24.67 -6.43
CA ALA A 374 19.99 -26.04 -6.30
C ALA A 374 19.63 -26.63 -7.67
N MET A 375 18.92 -25.88 -8.51
CA MET A 375 18.53 -26.35 -9.84
C MET A 375 19.71 -26.48 -10.79
N ILE A 376 20.76 -25.67 -10.65
CA ILE A 376 22.01 -25.87 -11.38
C ILE A 376 22.71 -27.16 -10.93
N PHE A 377 22.80 -27.42 -9.63
CA PHE A 377 23.36 -28.67 -9.08
C PHE A 377 22.59 -29.90 -9.59
N VAL A 378 21.26 -29.88 -9.50
CA VAL A 378 20.36 -30.93 -9.98
C VAL A 378 20.56 -31.17 -11.46
N GLY A 379 20.45 -30.13 -12.28
CA GLY A 379 20.54 -30.20 -13.73
C GLY A 379 21.90 -30.70 -14.25
N ARG A 380 23.00 -30.25 -13.61
CA ARG A 380 24.36 -30.72 -13.96
C ARG A 380 24.59 -32.20 -13.57
N THR A 381 23.99 -32.64 -12.47
CA THR A 381 24.13 -34.03 -12.00
C THR A 381 23.35 -35.00 -12.89
N TRP A 382 22.05 -34.75 -13.07
CA TRP A 382 21.20 -35.62 -13.89
C TRP A 382 21.48 -35.52 -15.38
N GLY A 383 22.00 -34.38 -15.86
CA GLY A 383 22.40 -34.21 -17.25
C GLY A 383 23.36 -35.25 -17.76
N VAL A 384 24.29 -35.73 -16.91
CA VAL A 384 25.26 -36.77 -17.30
C VAL A 384 24.59 -38.11 -17.60
N ILE A 385 23.52 -38.46 -16.84
CA ILE A 385 22.78 -39.71 -17.03
C ILE A 385 21.85 -39.63 -18.24
N LEU A 386 21.10 -38.53 -18.28
CA LEU A 386 20.04 -38.31 -19.27
C LEU A 386 20.57 -38.07 -20.66
N MET A 387 21.88 -37.76 -20.84
CA MET A 387 22.48 -37.64 -22.18
C MET A 387 22.39 -38.93 -22.98
N ARG A 388 22.14 -40.10 -22.39
CA ARG A 388 22.15 -41.42 -23.03
C ARG A 388 20.84 -41.76 -23.77
N SER A 389 19.70 -41.23 -23.35
CA SER A 389 18.40 -41.48 -24.01
C SER A 389 17.66 -40.17 -24.26
N ARG A 390 17.10 -40.05 -25.47
CA ARG A 390 16.28 -38.89 -25.87
C ARG A 390 14.93 -38.91 -25.12
N GLU A 391 14.34 -40.08 -25.05
CA GLU A 391 13.02 -40.31 -24.41
C GLU A 391 13.10 -39.98 -22.92
N LEU A 392 14.17 -40.46 -22.25
CA LEU A 392 14.38 -40.22 -20.84
C LEU A 392 14.59 -38.73 -20.53
N LYS A 393 15.31 -37.98 -21.43
CA LYS A 393 15.44 -36.51 -21.30
C LYS A 393 14.10 -35.82 -21.35
N ILE A 394 13.27 -36.15 -22.33
CA ILE A 394 11.96 -35.54 -22.53
C ILE A 394 11.08 -35.88 -21.35
N ALA A 395 10.95 -37.17 -20.99
CA ALA A 395 10.11 -37.62 -19.91
C ALA A 395 10.47 -36.96 -18.57
N THR A 396 11.76 -36.95 -18.20
CA THR A 396 12.21 -36.31 -16.95
C THR A 396 11.96 -34.81 -16.93
N SER A 397 12.27 -34.11 -18.03
CA SER A 397 12.06 -32.66 -18.11
C SER A 397 10.57 -32.30 -18.05
N THR A 398 9.73 -33.05 -18.74
CA THR A 398 8.27 -32.88 -18.71
C THR A 398 7.72 -33.16 -17.30
N LEU A 399 8.14 -34.24 -16.67
CA LEU A 399 7.71 -34.56 -15.31
C LEU A 399 8.11 -33.49 -14.31
N MET A 400 9.33 -32.95 -14.42
CA MET A 400 9.78 -31.84 -13.55
C MET A 400 8.98 -30.55 -13.79
N ILE A 401 8.69 -30.22 -15.05
CA ILE A 401 7.87 -29.04 -15.38
C ILE A 401 6.45 -29.24 -14.82
N LEU A 402 5.85 -30.40 -15.02
CA LEU A 402 4.53 -30.73 -14.48
C LEU A 402 4.50 -30.67 -12.96
N ALA A 403 5.52 -31.19 -12.28
CA ALA A 403 5.62 -31.11 -10.82
C ALA A 403 5.67 -29.65 -10.32
N VAL A 404 6.45 -28.79 -10.98
CA VAL A 404 6.50 -27.35 -10.69
C VAL A 404 5.15 -26.68 -10.94
N LEU A 405 4.48 -27.00 -12.04
CA LEU A 405 3.17 -26.43 -12.35
C LEU A 405 2.09 -26.88 -11.38
N VAL A 406 2.09 -28.16 -11.00
CA VAL A 406 1.18 -28.69 -9.98
C VAL A 406 1.43 -27.97 -8.64
N GLU A 407 2.68 -27.80 -8.26
CA GLU A 407 3.02 -27.06 -7.05
C GLU A 407 2.55 -25.60 -7.14
N ALA A 408 2.80 -24.91 -8.23
CA ALA A 408 2.36 -23.54 -8.45
C ALA A 408 0.82 -23.42 -8.41
N GLN A 409 0.09 -24.36 -9.00
CA GLN A 409 -1.38 -24.40 -8.99
C GLN A 409 -1.96 -24.67 -7.61
N LEU A 410 -1.19 -25.26 -6.69
CA LEU A 410 -1.62 -25.43 -5.30
C LEU A 410 -1.67 -24.10 -4.52
N PHE A 411 -1.08 -23.04 -5.08
CA PHE A 411 -1.19 -21.66 -4.60
C PHE A 411 -2.28 -20.88 -5.36
N ALA A 412 -2.92 -21.47 -6.37
CA ALA A 412 -4.04 -20.89 -7.10
C ALA A 412 -5.39 -21.49 -6.63
N PRO A 413 -6.50 -20.74 -6.78
CA PRO A 413 -6.53 -19.42 -7.35
C PRO A 413 -5.91 -18.39 -6.40
N MET A 414 -5.10 -17.47 -6.95
CA MET A 414 -4.67 -16.32 -6.18
C MET A 414 -5.89 -15.51 -5.78
N PRO A 415 -6.05 -15.14 -4.51
CA PRO A 415 -7.11 -14.23 -4.12
C PRO A 415 -6.93 -12.90 -4.84
N ILE A 416 -8.03 -12.27 -5.17
CA ILE A 416 -8.05 -10.92 -5.72
C ILE A 416 -8.87 -10.03 -4.82
N GLN A 417 -8.51 -8.75 -4.79
CA GLN A 417 -9.24 -7.72 -4.06
C GLN A 417 -9.60 -6.58 -5.02
N PRO A 418 -10.80 -6.01 -4.93
CA PRO A 418 -11.14 -4.81 -5.67
C PRO A 418 -10.20 -3.68 -5.25
N VAL A 419 -9.76 -2.91 -6.22
CA VAL A 419 -9.04 -1.65 -5.98
C VAL A 419 -10.10 -0.59 -5.82
N THR A 420 -10.14 0.05 -4.66
CA THR A 420 -11.08 1.13 -4.39
C THR A 420 -10.78 2.29 -5.33
N GLN A 421 -11.80 2.72 -6.07
CA GLN A 421 -11.66 3.88 -6.95
C GLN A 421 -11.74 5.15 -6.11
N PRO A 422 -10.96 6.19 -6.44
CA PRO A 422 -11.09 7.48 -5.79
C PRO A 422 -12.48 8.07 -6.08
N TYR A 423 -13.01 8.79 -5.11
CA TYR A 423 -14.28 9.51 -5.27
C TYR A 423 -14.18 10.63 -6.32
N ASP A 424 -15.31 10.99 -6.92
CA ASP A 424 -15.38 12.02 -7.97
C ASP A 424 -14.93 13.40 -7.48
N PHE A 425 -15.11 13.71 -6.21
CA PHE A 425 -14.66 14.99 -5.65
C PHE A 425 -13.13 15.16 -5.71
N TYR A 426 -12.32 14.11 -5.63
CA TYR A 426 -10.88 14.20 -5.81
C TYR A 426 -10.51 14.64 -7.24
N ALA A 427 -11.27 14.18 -8.23
CA ALA A 427 -11.07 14.64 -9.61
C ALA A 427 -11.44 16.11 -9.79
N LYS A 428 -12.46 16.60 -9.06
CA LYS A 428 -12.82 18.03 -9.05
C LYS A 428 -11.71 18.87 -8.41
N MET A 429 -11.18 18.46 -7.24
CA MET A 429 -10.01 19.12 -6.63
C MET A 429 -8.81 19.13 -7.58
N GLY A 430 -8.60 18.06 -8.35
CA GLY A 430 -7.52 17.95 -9.33
C GLY A 430 -7.64 18.91 -10.51
N GLN A 431 -8.81 19.51 -10.76
CA GLN A 431 -9.02 20.53 -11.78
C GLN A 431 -8.64 21.94 -11.31
N GLU A 432 -8.43 22.12 -10.02
CA GLU A 432 -7.98 23.38 -9.43
C GLU A 432 -6.46 23.50 -9.61
N HIS A 433 -6.03 24.29 -10.61
CA HIS A 433 -4.62 24.47 -10.99
C HIS A 433 -4.25 25.94 -11.06
N GLY A 434 -2.96 26.21 -10.86
CA GLY A 434 -2.39 27.54 -10.91
C GLY A 434 -2.54 28.30 -9.57
N GLU A 435 -1.88 29.43 -9.46
CA GLU A 435 -2.00 30.31 -8.30
C GLU A 435 -3.46 30.81 -8.13
N PRO A 436 -4.06 30.74 -6.94
CA PRO A 436 -3.50 30.35 -5.67
C PRO A 436 -3.76 28.87 -5.29
N TYR A 437 -4.30 28.04 -6.17
CA TYR A 437 -4.76 26.68 -5.86
C TYR A 437 -3.63 25.65 -5.68
N ASP A 438 -2.42 25.92 -6.17
CA ASP A 438 -1.33 24.93 -6.12
C ASP A 438 -0.71 24.77 -4.73
N ASP A 439 -0.96 25.71 -3.80
CA ASP A 439 -0.29 25.75 -2.52
C ASP A 439 -1.04 25.07 -1.36
N TYR A 440 -2.31 24.70 -1.53
CA TYR A 440 -3.03 24.11 -0.42
C TYR A 440 -2.75 22.60 -0.24
N ALA A 441 -3.01 22.14 1.00
CA ALA A 441 -2.97 20.74 1.39
C ALA A 441 -4.38 20.18 1.64
N VAL A 442 -4.51 18.85 1.56
CA VAL A 442 -5.71 18.09 1.92
C VAL A 442 -5.45 17.35 3.22
N LEU A 443 -6.40 17.39 4.13
CA LEU A 443 -6.40 16.66 5.39
C LEU A 443 -7.47 15.57 5.35
N GLU A 444 -7.06 14.32 5.43
CA GLU A 444 -7.96 13.17 5.55
C GLU A 444 -8.24 12.84 7.02
N VAL A 445 -9.48 12.66 7.38
CA VAL A 445 -9.94 12.32 8.73
C VAL A 445 -10.61 10.95 8.70
N PRO A 446 -10.20 10.01 9.57
CA PRO A 446 -9.23 10.15 10.66
C PRO A 446 -7.79 10.33 10.22
N VAL A 447 -7.06 11.18 10.92
CA VAL A 447 -5.64 11.39 10.66
C VAL A 447 -4.85 10.10 10.91
N ALA A 448 -4.15 9.63 9.91
CA ALA A 448 -3.34 8.43 10.00
C ALA A 448 -2.10 8.51 9.10
N GLY A 449 -1.03 7.85 9.53
CA GLY A 449 0.19 7.78 8.76
C GLY A 449 1.23 6.84 9.33
N GLY A 450 2.31 6.62 8.59
CA GLY A 450 3.31 5.68 9.07
C GLY A 450 4.62 5.61 8.32
N SER A 451 5.53 4.89 8.93
CA SER A 451 6.84 4.58 8.40
C SER A 451 7.24 3.14 8.75
N GLY A 452 7.17 2.26 7.79
CA GLY A 452 7.49 0.85 8.00
C GLY A 452 6.55 0.18 9.00
N GLU A 453 7.03 -0.12 10.22
CA GLU A 453 6.22 -0.73 11.29
C GLU A 453 5.74 0.29 12.34
N ALA A 454 6.12 1.56 12.21
CA ALA A 454 5.67 2.62 13.08
C ALA A 454 4.46 3.31 12.45
N TRP A 455 3.30 3.18 13.09
CA TRP A 455 2.03 3.70 12.61
C TRP A 455 1.39 4.62 13.63
N VAL A 456 0.75 5.66 13.12
CA VAL A 456 -0.09 6.58 13.85
C VAL A 456 -1.47 6.55 13.22
N GLY A 457 -2.51 6.31 13.99
CA GLY A 457 -3.86 6.09 13.45
C GLY A 457 -4.02 4.70 12.82
N GLU A 458 -5.23 4.41 12.36
CA GLU A 458 -5.59 3.10 11.80
C GLU A 458 -6.33 3.21 10.47
N PHE A 459 -6.68 4.42 10.06
CA PHE A 459 -7.39 4.63 8.81
C PHE A 459 -6.43 4.50 7.62
N ARG A 460 -6.86 3.94 6.55
CA ARG A 460 -6.21 3.53 5.29
C ARG A 460 -5.24 4.57 4.66
N PRO A 461 -4.09 4.92 5.26
CA PRO A 461 -3.27 6.04 4.78
C PRO A 461 -2.61 5.80 3.43
N MET A 462 -2.44 4.53 3.02
CA MET A 462 -1.90 4.22 1.69
C MET A 462 -2.96 4.31 0.60
N GLU A 463 -4.22 4.06 0.94
CA GLU A 463 -5.35 4.19 0.04
C GLU A 463 -5.66 5.68 -0.22
N THR A 464 -5.73 6.49 0.83
CA THR A 464 -5.86 7.95 0.68
C THR A 464 -4.68 8.56 -0.07
N GLN A 465 -3.47 8.05 0.17
CA GLN A 465 -2.27 8.44 -0.61
C GLN A 465 -2.42 8.10 -2.10
N PHE A 466 -3.05 6.97 -2.43
CA PHE A 466 -3.38 6.62 -3.82
C PHE A 466 -4.42 7.60 -4.41
N TYR A 467 -5.44 8.00 -3.64
CA TYR A 467 -6.39 9.03 -4.05
C TYR A 467 -5.70 10.38 -4.30
N GLY A 468 -4.66 10.69 -3.51
CA GLY A 468 -3.82 11.86 -3.70
C GLY A 468 -3.21 12.02 -5.08
N MET A 469 -3.03 10.90 -5.82
CA MET A 469 -2.59 10.94 -7.22
C MET A 469 -3.63 11.63 -8.14
N THR A 470 -4.91 11.58 -7.78
CA THR A 470 -6.01 12.15 -8.58
C THR A 470 -6.07 13.65 -8.42
N HIS A 471 -5.95 14.18 -7.21
CA HIS A 471 -6.00 15.62 -6.98
C HIS A 471 -4.62 16.30 -7.07
N GLY A 472 -3.51 15.57 -6.90
CA GLY A 472 -2.16 16.11 -7.04
C GLY A 472 -1.75 17.15 -6.00
N LYS A 473 -2.49 17.26 -4.88
CA LYS A 473 -2.21 18.21 -3.79
C LYS A 473 -1.38 17.56 -2.70
N ARG A 474 -0.76 18.37 -1.84
CA ARG A 474 -0.09 17.92 -0.62
C ARG A 474 -1.09 17.28 0.32
N MET A 475 -0.67 16.25 1.07
CA MET A 475 -1.50 15.54 2.04
C MET A 475 -0.83 15.50 3.40
N LEU A 476 -1.60 15.73 4.46
CA LEU A 476 -1.09 15.50 5.81
C LEU A 476 -0.90 14.00 6.05
N ASN A 477 -1.89 13.20 5.67
CA ASN A 477 -1.84 11.75 5.76
C ASN A 477 -0.78 11.15 4.85
N GLY A 478 -0.44 9.88 5.07
CA GLY A 478 0.41 9.13 4.17
C GLY A 478 1.29 8.12 4.85
N SER A 479 1.97 7.31 4.04
CA SER A 479 2.87 6.28 4.53
C SER A 479 4.09 6.15 3.62
N LEU A 480 5.24 5.97 4.23
CA LEU A 480 6.51 5.76 3.55
C LEU A 480 7.25 4.57 4.17
N ALA A 481 8.02 3.83 3.39
CA ALA A 481 8.73 2.66 3.92
C ALA A 481 9.78 3.02 4.99
N ARG A 482 10.35 4.20 4.90
CA ARG A 482 11.34 4.75 5.83
C ARG A 482 11.20 6.27 5.87
N ALA A 483 10.56 6.78 6.90
CA ALA A 483 10.48 8.21 7.20
C ALA A 483 10.89 8.45 8.65
N PRO A 484 11.47 9.61 8.98
CA PRO A 484 11.73 9.99 10.36
C PRO A 484 10.44 9.98 11.19
N LEU A 485 10.49 9.47 12.41
CA LEU A 485 9.32 9.46 13.31
C LEU A 485 8.81 10.88 13.59
N VAL A 486 9.71 11.84 13.69
CA VAL A 486 9.37 13.24 13.93
C VAL A 486 8.43 13.82 12.86
N ASN A 487 8.37 13.26 11.65
CA ASN A 487 7.52 13.76 10.58
C ASN A 487 6.02 13.47 10.79
N PHE A 488 5.66 12.50 11.63
CA PHE A 488 4.25 12.13 11.85
C PHE A 488 3.90 11.72 13.28
N TRP A 489 4.89 11.37 14.12
CA TRP A 489 4.63 10.85 15.47
C TRP A 489 3.93 11.87 16.37
N TYR A 490 4.24 13.18 16.20
CA TYR A 490 3.65 14.26 16.97
C TYR A 490 2.14 14.41 16.75
N TRP A 491 1.57 13.89 15.67
CA TRP A 491 0.15 14.03 15.36
C TRP A 491 -0.77 13.53 16.46
N LEU A 492 -0.38 12.48 17.16
CA LEU A 492 -1.22 11.87 18.17
C LEU A 492 -0.74 12.08 19.60
N TYR A 493 0.51 12.52 19.79
CA TYR A 493 1.09 12.64 21.12
C TYR A 493 1.30 14.09 21.54
N ASP A 494 1.67 14.96 20.62
CA ASP A 494 2.07 16.34 20.90
C ASP A 494 1.07 17.37 20.36
N ASP A 495 0.27 17.03 19.33
CA ASP A 495 -0.74 17.94 18.75
C ASP A 495 -2.16 17.52 19.14
N PRO A 496 -2.84 18.28 20.05
CA PRO A 496 -4.18 17.92 20.51
C PRO A 496 -5.23 17.88 19.40
N MET A 497 -5.14 18.79 18.42
CA MET A 497 -6.09 18.87 17.32
C MET A 497 -5.96 17.67 16.39
N LEU A 498 -4.73 17.31 15.98
CA LEU A 498 -4.52 16.16 15.13
C LEU A 498 -4.82 14.84 15.86
N ALA A 499 -4.55 14.77 17.17
CA ALA A 499 -4.97 13.64 18.00
C ALA A 499 -6.50 13.51 18.07
N TRP A 500 -7.23 14.60 18.15
CA TRP A 500 -8.68 14.63 18.10
C TRP A 500 -9.21 14.18 16.72
N LEU A 501 -8.70 14.73 15.63
CA LEU A 501 -9.02 14.31 14.25
C LEU A 501 -8.56 12.88 13.93
N GLY A 502 -7.57 12.36 14.65
CA GLY A 502 -7.13 10.96 14.59
C GLY A 502 -7.92 10.03 15.50
N GLN A 503 -8.95 10.51 16.19
CA GLN A 503 -9.79 9.74 17.12
C GLN A 503 -9.00 9.06 18.25
N ARG A 504 -7.97 9.73 18.76
CA ARG A 504 -7.09 9.23 19.83
C ARG A 504 -7.18 10.00 21.11
N ARG A 505 -7.73 11.20 21.08
CA ARG A 505 -7.86 12.09 22.22
C ARG A 505 -9.17 12.85 22.13
N TYR A 506 -9.82 13.07 23.25
CA TYR A 506 -10.94 13.99 23.35
C TYR A 506 -10.39 15.41 23.55
N LEU A 507 -11.00 16.38 22.90
CA LEU A 507 -10.68 17.81 23.03
C LEU A 507 -11.98 18.56 23.31
N GLU A 508 -11.95 19.46 24.28
CA GLU A 508 -13.12 20.27 24.62
C GLU A 508 -13.49 21.18 23.43
N PRO A 509 -14.78 21.29 23.07
CA PRO A 509 -15.24 22.06 21.92
C PRO A 509 -14.71 23.50 21.85
N GLU A 510 -14.63 24.19 22.96
CA GLU A 510 -14.11 25.55 23.07
C GLU A 510 -12.65 25.73 22.61
N ASN A 511 -11.87 24.64 22.64
CA ASN A 511 -10.49 24.63 22.18
C ASN A 511 -10.35 24.17 20.72
N VAL A 512 -11.36 23.48 20.16
CA VAL A 512 -11.29 22.91 18.81
C VAL A 512 -11.22 24.02 17.77
N GLU A 513 -12.11 25.03 17.83
CA GLU A 513 -12.15 26.09 16.82
C GLU A 513 -10.84 26.85 16.74
N SER A 514 -10.28 27.32 17.86
CA SER A 514 -9.04 28.10 17.84
C SER A 514 -7.85 27.32 17.29
N GLN A 515 -7.71 26.05 17.68
CA GLN A 515 -6.64 25.20 17.22
C GLN A 515 -6.83 24.78 15.74
N LEU A 516 -8.06 24.49 15.34
CA LEU A 516 -8.38 24.18 13.95
C LEU A 516 -8.09 25.38 13.02
N ARG A 517 -8.49 26.59 13.43
CA ARG A 517 -8.19 27.84 12.72
C ARG A 517 -6.69 28.04 12.59
N GLU A 518 -5.92 27.85 13.66
CA GLU A 518 -4.46 27.95 13.62
C GLU A 518 -3.87 26.96 12.61
N ARG A 519 -4.29 25.71 12.61
CA ARG A 519 -3.77 24.67 11.70
C ARG A 519 -4.14 24.92 10.24
N ILE A 520 -5.36 25.33 9.96
CA ILE A 520 -5.83 25.62 8.59
C ILE A 520 -4.96 26.70 7.95
N PHE A 521 -4.64 27.75 8.68
CA PHE A 521 -3.84 28.86 8.12
C PHE A 521 -2.33 28.62 8.20
N ALA A 522 -1.83 27.92 9.21
CA ALA A 522 -0.40 27.60 9.32
C ALA A 522 0.05 26.59 8.26
N TRP A 523 -0.83 25.69 7.83
CA TRP A 523 -0.52 24.62 6.87
C TRP A 523 -1.34 24.69 5.58
N PRO A 524 -1.69 25.83 5.08
CA PRO A 524 -2.64 26.11 3.99
C PRO A 524 -3.57 24.92 3.66
N ILE A 525 -4.42 24.51 4.61
CA ILE A 525 -5.34 23.39 4.38
C ILE A 525 -6.54 23.91 3.60
N GLY A 526 -6.69 23.50 2.33
CA GLY A 526 -7.81 23.92 1.49
C GLY A 526 -9.05 23.04 1.68
N TYR A 527 -8.86 21.74 1.94
CA TYR A 527 -9.94 20.79 2.14
C TYR A 527 -9.68 19.86 3.32
N ILE A 528 -10.76 19.50 4.02
CA ILE A 528 -10.80 18.44 5.02
C ILE A 528 -11.82 17.39 4.55
N VAL A 529 -11.40 16.13 4.43
CA VAL A 529 -12.21 15.00 3.98
C VAL A 529 -12.47 14.10 5.18
N ILE A 530 -13.72 13.92 5.57
CA ILE A 530 -14.12 13.05 6.70
C ILE A 530 -14.73 11.78 6.15
N HIS A 531 -14.13 10.63 6.46
CA HIS A 531 -14.64 9.30 6.11
C HIS A 531 -15.47 8.72 7.25
N GLN A 532 -16.78 8.65 7.05
CA GLN A 532 -17.75 8.32 8.10
C GLN A 532 -17.81 6.83 8.46
N ASP A 533 -17.31 5.93 7.61
CA ASP A 533 -17.31 4.49 7.85
C ASP A 533 -16.33 4.04 8.94
N THR A 534 -15.56 4.98 9.50
CA THR A 534 -14.55 4.71 10.50
C THR A 534 -15.08 5.00 11.90
N ILE A 535 -14.98 4.01 12.78
CA ILE A 535 -15.42 4.14 14.19
C ILE A 535 -14.24 4.59 15.04
N GLY A 536 -14.43 5.69 15.78
CA GLY A 536 -13.47 6.17 16.77
C GLY A 536 -13.35 5.23 17.96
N ARG A 537 -12.11 5.03 18.44
CA ARG A 537 -11.84 4.13 19.58
C ARG A 537 -11.77 4.85 20.92
N VAL A 538 -11.28 6.06 20.94
CA VAL A 538 -11.03 6.81 22.20
C VAL A 538 -11.49 8.27 22.11
N GLY A 539 -11.36 8.91 20.96
CA GLY A 539 -11.75 10.30 20.71
C GLY A 539 -13.17 10.42 20.17
N PRO A 540 -13.51 11.54 19.53
CA PRO A 540 -14.81 11.76 18.92
C PRO A 540 -15.04 10.79 17.78
N THR A 541 -16.29 10.45 17.51
CA THR A 541 -16.71 9.75 16.29
C THR A 541 -16.63 10.69 15.09
N ASN A 542 -16.57 10.14 13.87
CA ASN A 542 -16.64 10.99 12.69
C ASN A 542 -17.94 11.76 12.58
N GLN A 543 -19.05 11.20 13.08
CA GLN A 543 -20.35 11.87 13.17
C GLN A 543 -20.29 13.10 14.08
N GLU A 544 -19.62 13.01 15.24
CA GLU A 544 -19.41 14.15 16.13
C GLU A 544 -18.52 15.22 15.51
N ILE A 545 -17.49 14.81 14.74
CA ILE A 545 -16.63 15.75 13.99
C ILE A 545 -17.45 16.49 12.93
N VAL A 546 -18.27 15.78 12.14
CA VAL A 546 -19.17 16.38 11.13
C VAL A 546 -20.13 17.36 11.82
N GLY A 547 -20.81 16.92 12.88
CA GLY A 547 -21.73 17.78 13.62
C GLY A 547 -21.07 19.04 14.17
N TYR A 548 -19.85 18.90 14.70
CA TYR A 548 -19.11 20.04 15.23
C TYR A 548 -18.63 20.97 14.09
N PHE A 549 -18.12 20.44 12.98
CA PHE A 549 -17.65 21.27 11.86
C PHE A 549 -18.77 22.14 11.28
N ASN A 550 -19.98 21.64 11.26
CA ASN A 550 -21.13 22.39 10.77
C ASN A 550 -21.50 23.57 11.69
N THR A 551 -21.01 23.59 12.94
CA THR A 551 -21.18 24.75 13.84
C THR A 551 -20.20 25.90 13.56
N LEU A 552 -19.24 25.72 12.65
CA LEU A 552 -18.16 26.67 12.33
C LEU A 552 -18.26 27.20 10.89
N PRO A 553 -19.37 27.85 10.49
CA PRO A 553 -19.62 28.23 9.10
C PRO A 553 -18.60 29.24 8.54
N ASP A 554 -18.02 30.07 9.41
CA ASP A 554 -16.96 31.05 9.02
C ASP A 554 -15.60 30.39 8.77
N LEU A 555 -15.42 29.14 9.16
CA LEU A 555 -14.15 28.42 9.06
C LEU A 555 -14.22 27.24 8.09
N LEU A 556 -15.35 26.55 8.06
CA LEU A 556 -15.58 25.31 7.33
C LEU A 556 -16.96 25.29 6.68
N CYS A 557 -17.03 24.90 5.43
CA CYS A 557 -18.27 24.65 4.75
C CYS A 557 -18.28 23.30 4.03
N PRO A 558 -19.30 22.47 4.22
CA PRO A 558 -19.44 21.23 3.47
C PRO A 558 -19.73 21.56 1.99
N VAL A 559 -19.02 20.91 1.08
CA VAL A 559 -19.12 21.16 -0.36
C VAL A 559 -19.44 19.92 -1.19
N PHE A 560 -19.10 18.74 -0.67
CA PHE A 560 -19.42 17.46 -1.32
C PHE A 560 -19.78 16.43 -0.24
N VAL A 561 -20.74 15.57 -0.57
CA VAL A 561 -21.01 14.31 0.13
C VAL A 561 -21.03 13.22 -0.95
N GLU A 562 -20.19 12.21 -0.79
CA GLU A 562 -20.09 11.11 -1.75
C GLU A 562 -19.71 9.82 -1.04
N GLY A 563 -20.60 8.81 -1.11
CA GLY A 563 -20.41 7.56 -0.38
C GLY A 563 -20.38 7.79 1.13
N ASP A 564 -19.28 7.43 1.77
CA ASP A 564 -19.01 7.64 3.20
C ASP A 564 -18.22 8.94 3.48
N ALA A 565 -17.88 9.73 2.45
CA ALA A 565 -17.05 10.91 2.60
C ALA A 565 -17.87 12.20 2.64
N VAL A 566 -17.57 13.04 3.64
CA VAL A 566 -18.03 14.44 3.74
C VAL A 566 -16.84 15.36 3.56
N VAL A 567 -16.90 16.25 2.58
CA VAL A 567 -15.79 17.13 2.21
C VAL A 567 -16.09 18.55 2.60
N TYR A 568 -15.23 19.10 3.44
CA TYR A 568 -15.27 20.48 3.86
C TYR A 568 -14.24 21.32 3.12
N ARG A 569 -14.67 22.42 2.54
CA ARG A 569 -13.81 23.51 2.13
C ARG A 569 -13.50 24.38 3.35
N THR A 570 -12.27 24.86 3.45
CA THR A 570 -11.86 25.70 4.59
C THR A 570 -11.84 27.18 4.24
N ALA A 571 -11.82 28.04 5.25
CA ALA A 571 -11.68 29.50 5.07
C ALA A 571 -10.34 29.93 4.41
N TRP A 572 -9.34 29.04 4.31
CA TRP A 572 -8.12 29.29 3.57
C TRP A 572 -8.34 29.19 2.04
N HIS A 573 -9.34 28.42 1.62
CA HIS A 573 -9.56 28.13 0.20
C HIS A 573 -9.94 29.41 -0.58
N PRO A 574 -9.37 29.65 -1.78
CA PRO A 574 -9.58 30.90 -2.53
C PRO A 574 -11.03 31.21 -2.89
N ASP A 575 -11.83 30.18 -3.16
CA ASP A 575 -13.23 30.37 -3.56
C ASP A 575 -14.19 30.67 -2.40
N GLY A 576 -13.69 30.57 -1.15
CA GLY A 576 -14.55 30.73 0.03
C GLY A 576 -15.65 29.64 0.14
N CYS A 577 -16.62 29.87 0.97
CA CYS A 577 -17.74 28.97 1.23
C CYS A 577 -18.97 29.28 0.36
N PRO A 578 -19.59 28.29 -0.29
CA PRO A 578 -20.90 28.45 -0.91
C PRO A 578 -22.00 28.58 0.13
N ASP A 579 -23.14 29.14 -0.27
CA ASP A 579 -24.35 29.16 0.55
C ASP A 579 -24.84 27.73 0.82
N ARG A 580 -25.30 27.48 2.05
CA ARG A 580 -25.80 26.18 2.53
C ARG A 580 -27.34 26.12 2.41
N ILE A 581 -27.87 26.39 1.22
CA ILE A 581 -29.33 26.41 1.00
C ILE A 581 -29.82 24.95 0.82
N PRO A 582 -30.85 24.51 1.59
CA PRO A 582 -31.45 23.21 1.39
C PRO A 582 -32.05 23.06 -0.02
N PRO A 583 -32.15 21.84 -0.56
CA PRO A 583 -32.80 21.62 -1.87
C PRO A 583 -34.21 22.23 -1.94
N GLU A 584 -34.47 22.99 -3.00
CA GLU A 584 -35.80 23.48 -3.30
C GLU A 584 -36.63 22.36 -3.95
N ILE A 585 -37.69 21.91 -3.28
CA ILE A 585 -38.57 20.83 -3.74
C ILE A 585 -39.79 21.34 -4.57
N GLU A 586 -40.21 22.54 -4.27
CA GLU A 586 -41.23 23.32 -4.99
C GLU A 586 -40.86 24.79 -4.88
N PRO A 587 -41.31 25.67 -5.79
CA PRO A 587 -41.01 27.09 -5.73
C PRO A 587 -41.31 27.69 -4.34
N GLY A 588 -40.28 28.25 -3.71
CA GLY A 588 -40.34 28.83 -2.35
C GLY A 588 -40.45 27.79 -1.23
N THR A 589 -40.16 26.52 -1.50
CA THR A 589 -40.20 25.45 -0.50
C THR A 589 -38.88 24.67 -0.50
N TYR A 590 -38.14 24.76 0.59
CA TYR A 590 -36.85 24.12 0.82
C TYR A 590 -36.99 22.96 1.78
N GLN A 591 -36.27 21.86 1.60
CA GLN A 591 -36.35 20.69 2.47
C GLN A 591 -34.98 20.09 2.75
N ILE A 592 -34.75 19.75 4.01
CA ILE A 592 -33.68 18.85 4.45
C ILE A 592 -34.31 17.49 4.71
N ASP A 593 -33.94 16.48 3.92
CA ASP A 593 -34.38 15.10 4.06
C ASP A 593 -33.44 14.38 5.02
N ILE A 594 -33.84 14.30 6.30
CA ILE A 594 -33.00 13.84 7.41
C ILE A 594 -32.75 12.33 7.30
N GLY A 595 -31.50 11.92 7.35
CA GLY A 595 -31.06 10.53 7.19
C GLY A 595 -30.79 10.12 5.73
N SER A 596 -31.06 10.99 4.76
CA SER A 596 -30.67 10.76 3.37
C SER A 596 -29.28 11.30 3.06
N ILE A 597 -28.67 10.81 1.97
CA ILE A 597 -27.35 11.29 1.52
C ILE A 597 -27.42 12.79 1.24
N GLY A 598 -26.53 13.56 1.87
CA GLY A 598 -26.45 15.01 1.74
C GLY A 598 -27.02 15.79 2.93
N ASP A 599 -27.72 15.14 3.87
CA ASP A 599 -28.14 15.80 5.10
C ASP A 599 -26.94 16.17 5.99
N GLU A 600 -25.78 15.50 5.80
CA GLU A 600 -24.52 15.81 6.46
C GLU A 600 -24.10 17.27 6.26
N ASN A 601 -24.58 17.90 5.21
CA ASN A 601 -24.33 19.32 4.95
C ASN A 601 -25.04 20.23 5.97
N PHE A 602 -26.05 19.74 6.67
CA PHE A 602 -26.94 20.53 7.52
C PHE A 602 -26.95 20.10 8.98
N ILE A 603 -26.66 18.82 9.28
CA ILE A 603 -26.73 18.32 10.67
C ILE A 603 -25.61 18.90 11.53
N GLY A 604 -25.93 19.19 12.81
CA GLY A 604 -24.98 19.63 13.82
C GLY A 604 -24.90 18.64 14.99
N TRP A 605 -24.86 19.18 16.23
CA TRP A 605 -24.83 18.37 17.43
C TRP A 605 -26.14 17.62 17.67
N GLY A 606 -26.04 16.49 18.37
CA GLY A 606 -27.18 15.77 18.95
C GLY A 606 -27.79 14.72 18.02
N TRP A 607 -27.35 14.59 16.77
CA TRP A 607 -27.82 13.59 15.84
C TRP A 607 -27.05 12.28 15.95
N HIS A 608 -27.76 11.15 15.90
CA HIS A 608 -27.18 9.84 15.63
C HIS A 608 -26.97 9.63 14.11
N GLY A 609 -26.29 8.53 13.75
CA GLY A 609 -26.09 8.14 12.34
C GLY A 609 -27.41 7.94 11.59
N PRO A 610 -27.38 7.99 10.24
CA PRO A 610 -28.57 7.77 9.41
C PRO A 610 -29.08 6.34 9.51
N GLU A 611 -30.36 6.16 9.53
CA GLU A 611 -31.04 4.85 9.52
C GLU A 611 -32.13 4.80 8.47
N ASN A 612 -32.44 3.59 7.97
CA ASN A 612 -33.63 3.36 7.15
C ASN A 612 -34.61 2.52 7.96
N ILE A 613 -35.74 3.10 8.33
CA ILE A 613 -36.78 2.45 9.10
C ILE A 613 -38.03 2.32 8.21
N ALA A 614 -38.39 1.09 7.89
CA ALA A 614 -39.56 0.78 7.02
C ALA A 614 -39.51 1.50 5.65
N GLY A 615 -38.35 1.75 5.10
CA GLY A 615 -38.16 2.42 3.81
C GLY A 615 -38.10 3.95 3.89
N ILE A 616 -38.13 4.54 5.08
CA ILE A 616 -37.99 5.98 5.32
C ILE A 616 -36.59 6.24 5.88
N SER A 617 -35.88 7.19 5.31
CA SER A 617 -34.58 7.68 5.82
C SER A 617 -34.83 8.55 7.03
N VAL A 618 -34.12 8.30 8.12
CA VAL A 618 -34.34 9.04 9.39
C VAL A 618 -33.02 9.18 10.16
N ARG A 619 -32.98 10.13 11.08
CA ARG A 619 -32.02 10.15 12.18
C ARG A 619 -32.72 10.24 13.51
N TRP A 620 -32.09 9.65 14.52
CA TRP A 620 -32.48 9.84 15.91
C TRP A 620 -31.77 11.04 16.51
N SER A 621 -32.48 11.81 17.29
CA SER A 621 -31.92 12.77 18.26
C SER A 621 -31.77 12.12 19.64
N GLY A 622 -31.05 12.75 20.57
CA GLY A 622 -30.98 12.29 21.95
C GLY A 622 -29.58 12.14 22.53
N GLU A 623 -28.52 12.16 21.69
CA GLU A 623 -27.14 12.10 22.20
C GLU A 623 -26.85 13.25 23.17
N TYR A 624 -27.39 14.43 22.89
CA TYR A 624 -27.34 15.62 23.76
C TYR A 624 -28.77 16.10 24.08
N PRO A 625 -28.95 16.99 25.09
CA PRO A 625 -30.27 17.54 25.41
C PRO A 625 -30.94 18.32 24.30
N GLN A 626 -30.16 18.74 23.30
CA GLN A 626 -30.62 19.51 22.15
C GLN A 626 -29.99 18.93 20.88
N THR A 627 -30.70 19.09 19.76
CA THR A 627 -30.22 18.69 18.45
C THR A 627 -30.22 19.90 17.52
N GLN A 628 -29.16 20.09 16.77
CA GLN A 628 -28.93 21.29 15.96
C GLN A 628 -28.82 20.98 14.50
N THR A 629 -29.35 21.89 13.66
CA THR A 629 -29.25 21.85 12.19
C THR A 629 -28.88 23.24 11.68
N TYR A 630 -27.95 23.32 10.72
CA TYR A 630 -27.40 24.55 10.18
C TYR A 630 -27.70 24.69 8.70
N PHE A 631 -28.16 25.87 8.24
CA PHE A 631 -28.53 26.12 6.86
C PHE A 631 -28.58 27.62 6.55
N ASP A 632 -28.70 27.96 5.26
CA ASP A 632 -29.00 29.29 4.79
C ASP A 632 -30.36 29.28 4.08
N LEU A 633 -31.07 30.39 4.09
CA LEU A 633 -32.31 30.60 3.32
C LEU A 633 -32.30 31.97 2.65
N PRO A 634 -33.00 32.17 1.55
CA PRO A 634 -33.29 33.49 1.05
C PRO A 634 -33.93 34.40 2.14
N PRO A 635 -33.65 35.71 2.17
CA PRO A 635 -34.30 36.59 3.13
C PRO A 635 -35.83 36.55 2.98
N GLY A 636 -36.54 36.39 4.10
CA GLY A 636 -38.01 36.29 4.15
C GLY A 636 -38.53 35.62 5.42
N GLY A 637 -39.85 35.55 5.57
CA GLY A 637 -40.49 34.75 6.59
C GLY A 637 -40.81 33.34 6.08
N TYR A 638 -40.81 32.35 6.97
CA TYR A 638 -41.06 30.95 6.60
C TYR A 638 -42.02 30.25 7.57
N GLU A 639 -42.72 29.27 7.08
CA GLU A 639 -43.36 28.22 7.86
C GLU A 639 -42.39 27.02 7.92
N ILE A 640 -41.93 26.66 9.14
CA ILE A 640 -41.11 25.46 9.33
C ILE A 640 -42.02 24.28 9.65
N SER A 641 -41.96 23.21 8.87
CA SER A 641 -42.62 21.96 9.18
C SER A 641 -41.57 20.88 9.48
N ILE A 642 -41.81 20.09 10.54
CA ILE A 642 -40.90 19.02 11.00
C ILE A 642 -41.69 17.71 11.10
N SER A 643 -41.23 16.65 10.41
CA SER A 643 -41.78 15.31 10.55
C SER A 643 -41.02 14.55 11.63
N ALA A 644 -41.67 14.26 12.75
CA ALA A 644 -41.03 13.64 13.90
C ALA A 644 -41.93 12.65 14.64
N GLN A 645 -41.31 11.69 15.35
CA GLN A 645 -41.94 10.71 16.23
C GLN A 645 -41.07 10.52 17.48
N ALA A 646 -41.67 10.45 18.66
CA ALA A 646 -40.92 10.22 19.90
C ALA A 646 -40.60 8.73 20.10
N PHE A 647 -39.48 8.43 20.78
CA PHE A 647 -39.12 7.05 21.13
C PHE A 647 -39.73 6.70 22.50
N HIS A 648 -40.46 5.61 22.59
CA HIS A 648 -41.01 4.95 23.76
C HIS A 648 -41.97 5.80 24.64
N GLU A 649 -41.65 7.06 24.85
CA GLU A 649 -42.47 8.01 25.66
C GLU A 649 -42.70 9.30 24.87
N PRO A 650 -43.87 9.97 25.00
CA PRO A 650 -44.09 11.26 24.37
C PRO A 650 -43.05 12.29 24.85
N ARG A 651 -42.65 13.19 23.95
CA ARG A 651 -41.67 14.26 24.23
C ARG A 651 -42.25 15.64 24.01
N THR A 652 -41.92 16.55 24.91
CA THR A 652 -42.18 17.97 24.69
C THR A 652 -41.09 18.53 23.81
N LEU A 653 -41.44 19.00 22.61
CA LEU A 653 -40.52 19.61 21.65
C LEU A 653 -40.72 21.15 21.65
N ARG A 654 -39.62 21.87 21.83
CA ARG A 654 -39.52 23.31 21.61
C ARG A 654 -38.53 23.53 20.44
N VAL A 655 -38.92 24.39 19.51
CA VAL A 655 -38.10 24.74 18.34
C VAL A 655 -37.56 26.15 18.48
N LEU A 656 -36.27 26.33 18.28
CA LEU A 656 -35.60 27.62 18.30
C LEU A 656 -34.87 27.85 16.99
N VAL A 657 -34.82 29.10 16.51
CA VAL A 657 -33.92 29.52 15.43
C VAL A 657 -33.05 30.66 15.93
N ASN A 658 -31.75 30.52 15.81
CA ASN A 658 -30.75 31.46 16.35
C ASN A 658 -30.99 31.77 17.82
N ASP A 659 -31.26 30.72 18.62
CA ASP A 659 -31.59 30.75 20.05
C ASP A 659 -32.90 31.49 20.41
N SER A 660 -33.65 31.96 19.40
CA SER A 660 -34.98 32.56 19.59
C SER A 660 -36.04 31.48 19.49
N PRO A 661 -36.87 31.25 20.54
CA PRO A 661 -37.94 30.27 20.50
C PRO A 661 -39.00 30.68 19.47
N LEU A 662 -39.46 29.70 18.69
CA LEU A 662 -40.61 29.82 17.79
C LEU A 662 -41.84 29.33 18.57
N ASP A 663 -43.03 29.79 18.32
CA ASP A 663 -44.31 29.34 18.84
C ASP A 663 -44.30 28.61 20.22
N GLU A 664 -45.41 28.03 20.66
CA GLU A 664 -45.49 27.21 21.88
C GLU A 664 -44.90 25.82 21.65
N ALA A 665 -44.41 25.20 22.72
CA ALA A 665 -43.90 23.82 22.68
C ALA A 665 -45.02 22.84 22.33
N VAL A 666 -44.69 21.81 21.53
CA VAL A 666 -45.62 20.78 21.11
C VAL A 666 -45.29 19.42 21.72
N THR A 667 -46.30 18.56 21.86
CA THR A 667 -46.08 17.18 22.30
C THR A 667 -45.96 16.24 21.09
N VAL A 668 -44.80 15.59 20.95
CA VAL A 668 -44.54 14.58 19.95
C VAL A 668 -44.93 13.21 20.51
N SER A 669 -45.84 12.49 19.83
CA SER A 669 -46.29 11.18 20.27
C SER A 669 -45.36 10.02 19.79
N THR A 670 -45.59 8.85 20.37
CA THR A 670 -44.86 7.61 20.02
C THR A 670 -45.52 6.76 18.94
N GLU A 671 -46.76 7.11 18.49
CA GLU A 671 -47.57 6.25 17.69
C GLU A 671 -47.18 6.21 16.18
N SER A 672 -46.85 7.39 15.62
CA SER A 672 -46.45 7.56 14.23
C SER A 672 -45.72 8.85 14.00
N LEU A 673 -45.05 8.97 12.84
CA LEU A 673 -44.51 10.25 12.35
C LEU A 673 -45.65 11.27 12.24
N GLN A 674 -45.47 12.44 12.84
CA GLN A 674 -46.43 13.55 12.79
C GLN A 674 -45.69 14.79 12.28
N THR A 675 -46.45 15.66 11.60
CA THR A 675 -45.91 16.95 11.11
C THR A 675 -46.27 18.04 12.10
N PHE A 676 -45.31 18.77 12.58
CA PHE A 676 -45.45 19.92 13.43
C PHE A 676 -45.01 21.18 12.69
N THR A 677 -45.81 22.25 12.81
CA THR A 677 -45.59 23.49 12.06
C THR A 677 -45.34 24.64 13.00
N PHE A 678 -44.35 25.47 12.64
CA PHE A 678 -43.91 26.63 13.41
C PHE A 678 -43.73 27.83 12.52
N THR A 679 -44.00 29.04 13.01
CA THR A 679 -43.78 30.28 12.25
C THR A 679 -42.37 30.81 12.50
N LEU A 680 -41.61 31.03 11.42
CA LEU A 680 -40.29 31.67 11.46
C LEU A 680 -40.39 33.10 10.90
N PRO A 681 -40.39 34.12 11.78
CA PRO A 681 -40.48 35.52 11.36
C PRO A 681 -39.27 35.97 10.55
N ALA A 682 -39.47 36.88 9.59
CA ALA A 682 -38.42 37.45 8.75
C ALA A 682 -37.31 38.15 9.56
N GLU A 683 -37.67 38.69 10.72
CA GLU A 683 -36.70 39.35 11.61
C GLU A 683 -35.67 38.37 12.17
N ILE A 684 -36.04 37.11 12.41
CA ILE A 684 -35.14 36.05 12.89
C ILE A 684 -34.26 35.53 11.73
N VAL A 685 -34.82 35.47 10.52
CA VAL A 685 -34.08 35.06 9.30
C VAL A 685 -33.01 36.09 8.95
N GLY A 686 -33.33 37.37 9.05
CA GLY A 686 -32.38 38.45 8.72
C GLY A 686 -31.89 38.40 7.26
N ASP A 687 -30.60 38.30 7.09
CA ASP A 687 -29.97 38.11 5.77
C ASP A 687 -30.00 36.68 5.26
N GLY A 688 -30.54 35.78 6.06
CA GLY A 688 -30.70 34.35 5.74
C GLY A 688 -29.45 33.50 5.84
N LYS A 689 -28.35 34.06 6.40
CA LYS A 689 -27.08 33.34 6.51
C LYS A 689 -26.87 32.72 7.90
N HIS A 690 -26.23 31.56 7.88
CA HIS A 690 -25.79 30.84 9.09
C HIS A 690 -26.93 30.62 10.12
N LEU A 691 -28.11 30.24 9.65
CA LEU A 691 -29.25 29.92 10.48
C LEU A 691 -29.00 28.63 11.27
N LYS A 692 -29.31 28.64 12.56
CA LYS A 692 -29.22 27.48 13.45
C LYS A 692 -30.62 27.13 13.94
N LEU A 693 -31.16 25.98 13.51
CA LEU A 693 -32.37 25.40 14.07
C LEU A 693 -32.00 24.48 15.24
N THR A 694 -32.59 24.66 16.38
CA THR A 694 -32.41 23.83 17.57
C THR A 694 -33.73 23.13 17.94
N LEU A 695 -33.67 21.79 18.05
CA LEU A 695 -34.72 20.97 18.61
C LEU A 695 -34.39 20.72 20.09
N ASP A 696 -35.13 21.36 20.97
CA ASP A 696 -34.99 21.24 22.44
C ASP A 696 -36.09 20.33 22.97
N TYR A 697 -35.74 19.25 23.66
CA TYR A 697 -36.67 18.23 24.14
C TYR A 697 -36.40 17.84 25.60
N ASP A 698 -37.44 17.36 26.28
CA ASP A 698 -37.47 17.13 27.72
C ASP A 698 -36.83 15.81 28.18
N GLY A 699 -36.06 15.13 27.34
CA GLY A 699 -35.27 13.95 27.72
C GLY A 699 -35.20 12.89 26.64
N TRP A 700 -34.64 11.73 26.98
CA TRP A 700 -34.39 10.58 26.11
C TRP A 700 -34.62 9.26 26.84
N VAL A 701 -34.68 8.15 26.10
CA VAL A 701 -34.71 6.78 26.63
C VAL A 701 -33.59 5.99 26.01
N VAL A 702 -32.96 5.09 26.77
CA VAL A 702 -32.01 4.11 26.24
C VAL A 702 -32.76 2.84 25.86
N PRO A 703 -32.76 2.41 24.57
CA PRO A 703 -33.53 1.25 24.14
C PRO A 703 -33.25 -0.02 24.94
N ASN A 704 -31.99 -0.28 25.30
CA ASN A 704 -31.63 -1.44 26.10
C ASN A 704 -32.34 -1.51 27.44
N ASP A 705 -32.63 -0.36 28.07
CA ASP A 705 -33.27 -0.30 29.39
C ASP A 705 -34.76 -0.69 29.33
N VAL A 706 -35.41 -0.56 28.17
CA VAL A 706 -36.84 -0.81 28.00
C VAL A 706 -37.15 -2.09 27.22
N ASN A 707 -36.26 -2.55 26.30
CA ASN A 707 -36.53 -3.69 25.45
C ASN A 707 -35.37 -4.72 25.35
N GLN A 708 -34.29 -4.52 26.11
CA GLN A 708 -33.09 -5.40 26.12
C GLN A 708 -32.49 -5.64 24.74
N SER A 709 -32.57 -4.67 23.82
CA SER A 709 -32.11 -4.76 22.45
C SER A 709 -30.59 -4.77 22.29
N GLY A 710 -29.83 -4.42 23.33
CA GLY A 710 -28.39 -4.16 23.25
C GLY A 710 -28.04 -2.76 22.72
N ASP A 711 -29.02 -1.96 22.30
CA ASP A 711 -28.80 -0.58 21.86
C ASP A 711 -28.69 0.35 23.10
N MET A 712 -27.51 0.93 23.26
CA MET A 712 -27.14 1.78 24.39
C MET A 712 -27.24 3.28 24.08
N ARG A 713 -27.69 3.65 22.87
CA ARG A 713 -27.86 5.05 22.48
C ARG A 713 -28.96 5.72 23.28
N LYS A 714 -28.88 7.01 23.45
CA LYS A 714 -29.94 7.86 24.01
C LYS A 714 -30.84 8.29 22.87
N LEU A 715 -32.10 7.87 22.83
CA LEU A 715 -33.06 8.19 21.77
C LEU A 715 -34.17 9.07 22.29
N ALA A 716 -34.42 10.20 21.64
CA ALA A 716 -35.51 11.13 21.96
C ALA A 716 -36.53 11.21 20.82
N LEU A 717 -36.15 11.79 19.68
CA LEU A 717 -37.01 11.99 18.54
C LEU A 717 -36.39 11.31 17.29
N MET A 718 -37.20 10.60 16.54
CA MET A 718 -36.93 10.17 15.18
C MET A 718 -37.42 11.28 14.25
N VAL A 719 -36.56 11.81 13.40
CA VAL A 719 -36.88 12.87 12.43
C VAL A 719 -36.66 12.38 11.03
N ASP A 720 -37.63 12.63 10.16
CA ASP A 720 -37.67 12.25 8.76
C ASP A 720 -37.20 13.41 7.85
N TRP A 721 -37.84 14.56 7.98
CA TRP A 721 -37.47 15.75 7.22
C TRP A 721 -37.78 17.04 7.98
N ILE A 722 -37.12 18.15 7.57
CA ILE A 722 -37.38 19.52 7.98
C ILE A 722 -37.63 20.35 6.71
N ARG A 723 -38.75 21.07 6.66
CA ARG A 723 -39.20 21.82 5.48
C ARG A 723 -39.40 23.29 5.84
N PHE A 724 -39.00 24.17 4.95
CA PHE A 724 -39.14 25.62 5.04
C PHE A 724 -39.96 26.08 3.84
N LYS A 725 -41.15 26.63 4.08
CA LYS A 725 -42.04 27.14 3.03
C LYS A 725 -42.17 28.64 3.19
N ASP A 726 -41.98 29.41 2.10
CA ASP A 726 -42.19 30.84 2.11
C ASP A 726 -43.53 31.18 2.73
N HIS A 727 -43.49 32.08 3.70
CA HIS A 727 -44.68 32.61 4.39
C HIS A 727 -44.69 34.11 4.24
N PRO A 728 -45.60 34.72 3.41
CA PRO A 728 -45.64 36.15 3.12
C PRO A 728 -45.97 37.02 4.31
#